data_3353b064b503a2ef43b972fa2cf0d1ca
#
_entry.id   3353b064b503a2ef43b972fa2cf0d1ca
#
_cell.length_a   1.000
_cell.length_b   1.000
_cell.length_c   1.000
_cell.angle_alpha   90.00
_cell.angle_beta   90.00
_cell.angle_gamma   90.00
#
_symmetry.space_group_name_H-M   'P 1'
#
loop_
_entity.id
_entity.type
_entity.pdbx_description
1 polymer ?
#
loop_
_entity_poly.entity_id
_entity_poly.type
_entity_poly.pdbx_seq_one_letter_code
_entity_poly.pdbx_strand_id
1 'polypeptide(L)'
;MQWDPQIRLLHVPRNHPEFSAPDCLVDGCDKMVYFTSHRGLCVGCRKRWAGSGQSIEEFTATAKRIWRATGEIGCDVPQCARPGKGRANPLCSAHLHQQSQVYKIPIAEFVQHPEVRPLEAFGPCHVTACYRQRQSPLGYCSAHASRRRTLIRTGKWGDDEDHWRRTEAAISQAGVISLRGLPDRVVDEILYGLQERVREGVMQKDYSLRPFCDWVRSQQVSTLTELDVSVMGQGPSQVANGILKHLGRFGLSAETERHKDVWAGFVFGVEGNIYFDKISQSWLREAMKTWALDNIPQRRSKKTRQHIQSEINSIVHLSTSLRINRPDDGGHDVRGVSRDDLVLFLNRLVFLVEQGEFSGYTHVRIVRDVRRLLGRMRTLGLLQPDQPLHGLCDTFALRPEDVPDRPEDAEAGRDLPAEVMNQLCQHLDGLETGGSPEIRTIVELVIDTGRRPNEICRLPYDCLERDGDGQPVLVYDNHKAGRNARRLPIGGETAALITTQQERTRARFPDTPIRSLKLLPTPLINATGTKSLTPEWLTTRHRAWVDSLPDFLVPTLVEVKGRPVVKMMPFDKAKIFLYAYRHTYAQRHADAGVAPDALKELMDHRQLNTTQRYYRVSDKRKREAVERVTTMQFDRNGSRVWREAQLVLDSEHARRAVGEVQVPYGLCTEPTNVAAGGHDCPVRFRCVGCSHFRTDVSYLPDLEAYLADLLRGRERLAAFAADSWAKAEAMPSDEEITRVRRLVKRIREDLEDLTDEDKIQIQDAITVLRRSRRVVSLGLPRVGPPQVDFRPERPTG
;
A
#
# COMPACT_ATOMS: atom_id res chain seq x y z
N MET A 1 25.29 -12.69 -18.07
CA MET A 1 25.30 -14.06 -18.61
C MET A 1 26.26 -14.12 -19.77
N GLN A 2 27.02 -15.20 -19.87
CA GLN A 2 27.94 -15.44 -21.02
C GLN A 2 27.35 -16.55 -21.89
N TRP A 3 27.23 -16.28 -23.16
CA TRP A 3 26.78 -17.25 -24.16
C TRP A 3 27.98 -17.75 -24.96
N ASP A 4 28.11 -19.07 -25.02
CA ASP A 4 29.09 -19.72 -25.90
C ASP A 4 28.37 -20.33 -27.11
N PRO A 5 28.45 -19.72 -28.28
CA PRO A 5 27.74 -20.19 -29.48
C PRO A 5 28.31 -21.48 -30.03
N GLN A 6 29.60 -21.78 -29.83
CA GLN A 6 30.23 -22.96 -30.37
C GLN A 6 29.73 -24.24 -29.71
N ILE A 7 29.63 -24.21 -28.40
CA ILE A 7 29.16 -25.34 -27.60
C ILE A 7 27.71 -25.23 -27.16
N ARG A 8 27.02 -24.10 -27.45
CA ARG A 8 25.63 -23.78 -27.13
C ARG A 8 25.32 -23.90 -25.63
N LEU A 9 26.22 -23.34 -24.84
CA LEU A 9 26.06 -23.27 -23.38
C LEU A 9 25.89 -21.82 -22.94
N LEU A 10 24.93 -21.63 -22.06
CA LEU A 10 24.70 -20.35 -21.37
C LEU A 10 25.21 -20.43 -19.94
N HIS A 11 26.18 -19.58 -19.60
CA HIS A 11 26.75 -19.47 -18.27
C HIS A 11 26.06 -18.34 -17.50
N VAL A 12 25.37 -18.71 -16.43
CA VAL A 12 24.75 -17.77 -15.49
C VAL A 12 25.81 -17.45 -14.42
N PRO A 13 26.20 -16.17 -14.24
CA PRO A 13 27.18 -15.80 -13.23
C PRO A 13 26.66 -16.16 -11.84
N ARG A 14 27.55 -16.67 -10.98
CA ARG A 14 27.25 -16.95 -9.57
C ARG A 14 27.52 -15.71 -8.74
N ASN A 15 26.84 -15.58 -7.61
CA ASN A 15 27.00 -14.47 -6.66
C ASN A 15 26.84 -13.07 -7.28
N HIS A 16 26.14 -12.93 -8.39
CA HIS A 16 25.87 -11.63 -8.96
C HIS A 16 24.76 -10.94 -8.17
N PRO A 17 24.96 -9.74 -7.65
CA PRO A 17 24.04 -9.11 -6.70
C PRO A 17 22.61 -8.87 -7.26
N GLU A 18 22.49 -8.68 -8.57
CA GLU A 18 21.20 -8.38 -9.21
C GLU A 18 20.57 -9.55 -9.95
N PHE A 19 21.37 -10.42 -10.54
CA PHE A 19 20.87 -11.38 -11.53
C PHE A 19 21.03 -12.85 -11.13
N SER A 20 21.73 -13.15 -10.04
CA SER A 20 21.85 -14.52 -9.54
C SER A 20 21.78 -14.59 -8.02
N ALA A 21 21.50 -15.78 -7.51
CA ALA A 21 21.47 -16.01 -6.08
C ALA A 21 22.88 -16.25 -5.51
N PRO A 22 23.13 -15.94 -4.22
CA PRO A 22 24.39 -16.26 -3.56
C PRO A 22 24.62 -17.75 -3.40
N ASP A 23 25.86 -18.13 -3.20
CA ASP A 23 26.24 -19.51 -2.93
C ASP A 23 25.83 -19.95 -1.52
N CYS A 24 25.67 -21.25 -1.33
CA CYS A 24 25.40 -21.85 -0.03
C CYS A 24 26.61 -21.68 0.91
N LEU A 25 26.37 -21.33 2.18
CA LEU A 25 27.40 -21.12 3.20
C LEU A 25 28.19 -22.39 3.56
N VAL A 26 27.64 -23.58 3.29
CA VAL A 26 28.35 -24.82 3.54
C VAL A 26 29.51 -24.96 2.55
N ASP A 27 30.73 -25.09 3.07
CA ASP A 27 31.93 -25.20 2.25
C ASP A 27 31.81 -26.31 1.21
N GLY A 28 32.18 -25.96 -0.01
CA GLY A 28 32.12 -26.84 -1.16
C GLY A 28 30.71 -27.24 -1.61
N CYS A 29 29.65 -26.66 -1.10
CA CYS A 29 28.31 -26.80 -1.67
C CYS A 29 28.19 -25.94 -2.92
N ASP A 30 27.86 -26.56 -4.05
CA ASP A 30 27.76 -25.88 -5.34
C ASP A 30 26.36 -25.30 -5.65
N LYS A 31 25.44 -25.29 -4.67
CA LYS A 31 24.09 -24.84 -4.85
C LYS A 31 23.91 -23.41 -4.41
N MET A 32 23.09 -22.68 -5.16
CA MET A 32 22.71 -21.31 -4.85
C MET A 32 21.54 -21.27 -3.85
N VAL A 33 21.44 -20.15 -3.13
CA VAL A 33 20.43 -19.89 -2.10
C VAL A 33 19.38 -18.94 -2.68
N TYR A 34 18.19 -19.46 -2.96
CA TYR A 34 17.11 -18.66 -3.59
C TYR A 34 16.12 -18.05 -2.59
N PHE A 35 16.23 -18.42 -1.31
CA PHE A 35 15.34 -17.97 -0.26
C PHE A 35 16.13 -17.47 0.94
N THR A 36 15.89 -16.26 1.35
CA THR A 36 16.56 -15.66 2.52
C THR A 36 16.14 -16.29 3.82
N SER A 37 14.90 -16.81 3.91
CA SER A 37 14.45 -17.63 5.04
C SER A 37 15.31 -18.87 5.27
N HIS A 38 16.19 -19.20 4.33
CA HIS A 38 17.14 -20.28 4.43
C HIS A 38 18.47 -19.89 5.11
N ARG A 39 18.61 -18.67 5.59
CA ARG A 39 19.79 -18.19 6.35
C ARG A 39 21.11 -18.53 5.67
N GLY A 40 21.20 -18.31 4.36
CA GLY A 40 22.41 -18.63 3.59
C GLY A 40 22.62 -20.10 3.23
N LEU A 41 21.68 -20.98 3.51
CA LEU A 41 21.75 -22.39 3.15
C LEU A 41 20.88 -22.72 1.93
N CYS A 42 21.36 -23.57 1.04
CA CYS A 42 20.52 -24.13 -0.02
C CYS A 42 19.43 -25.04 0.57
N VAL A 43 18.39 -25.34 -0.21
CA VAL A 43 17.26 -26.19 0.24
C VAL A 43 17.72 -27.51 0.87
N GLY A 44 18.73 -28.15 0.27
CA GLY A 44 19.26 -29.43 0.78
C GLY A 44 20.01 -29.28 2.10
N CYS A 45 20.90 -28.28 2.22
CA CYS A 45 21.63 -28.01 3.43
C CYS A 45 20.72 -27.53 4.56
N ARG A 46 19.71 -26.73 4.27
CA ARG A 46 18.70 -26.31 5.24
C ARG A 46 17.91 -27.49 5.84
N LYS A 47 17.47 -28.44 4.99
CA LYS A 47 16.78 -29.64 5.49
C LYS A 47 17.65 -30.44 6.46
N ARG A 48 18.93 -30.54 6.14
CA ARG A 48 19.90 -31.25 7.02
C ARG A 48 20.15 -30.49 8.31
N TRP A 49 20.34 -29.18 8.23
CA TRP A 49 20.49 -28.33 9.40
C TRP A 49 19.27 -28.40 10.33
N ALA A 50 18.06 -28.29 9.77
CA ALA A 50 16.83 -28.40 10.56
C ALA A 50 16.69 -29.72 11.34
N GLY A 51 17.30 -30.79 10.85
CA GLY A 51 17.32 -32.09 11.54
C GLY A 51 18.55 -32.36 12.41
N SER A 52 19.51 -31.40 12.50
CA SER A 52 20.79 -31.62 13.21
C SER A 52 20.77 -31.11 14.65
N GLY A 53 19.86 -30.21 15.03
CA GLY A 53 19.88 -29.58 16.35
C GLY A 53 21.04 -28.61 16.62
N GLN A 54 21.93 -28.37 15.64
CA GLN A 54 23.10 -27.50 15.74
C GLN A 54 22.79 -26.06 15.47
N SER A 55 23.61 -25.13 15.98
CA SER A 55 23.60 -23.73 15.50
C SER A 55 23.96 -23.67 14.01
N ILE A 56 23.66 -22.58 13.34
CA ILE A 56 23.97 -22.48 11.91
C ILE A 56 25.47 -22.39 11.66
N GLU A 57 26.21 -21.76 12.56
CA GLU A 57 27.65 -21.60 12.55
C GLU A 57 28.32 -22.96 12.71
N GLU A 58 27.92 -23.74 13.72
CA GLU A 58 28.43 -25.10 13.94
C GLU A 58 28.11 -26.03 12.77
N PHE A 59 26.87 -25.94 12.24
CA PHE A 59 26.49 -26.76 11.10
C PHE A 59 27.29 -26.38 9.85
N THR A 60 27.50 -25.11 9.55
CA THR A 60 28.28 -24.71 8.35
C THR A 60 29.75 -25.09 8.47
N ALA A 61 30.31 -25.04 9.68
CA ALA A 61 31.70 -25.45 9.94
C ALA A 61 31.91 -26.97 9.85
N THR A 62 30.89 -27.76 10.24
CA THR A 62 31.07 -29.25 10.34
C THR A 62 30.35 -30.03 9.23
N ALA A 63 29.42 -29.35 8.47
CA ALA A 63 28.61 -30.01 7.46
C ALA A 63 29.47 -30.57 6.33
N LYS A 64 29.42 -31.87 6.17
CA LYS A 64 30.07 -32.55 5.03
C LYS A 64 29.28 -32.20 3.75
N ARG A 65 30.03 -31.95 2.69
CA ARG A 65 29.57 -31.73 1.33
C ARG A 65 28.54 -32.76 0.88
N ILE A 66 27.41 -32.35 0.32
CA ILE A 66 26.52 -33.25 -0.40
C ILE A 66 27.17 -33.54 -1.75
N TRP A 67 27.66 -34.76 -1.93
CA TRP A 67 28.20 -35.19 -3.20
C TRP A 67 27.15 -35.12 -4.32
N ARG A 68 27.35 -34.23 -5.25
CA ARG A 68 26.85 -34.35 -6.62
C ARG A 68 28.00 -33.97 -7.53
N ALA A 69 28.24 -34.76 -8.55
CA ALA A 69 29.31 -34.49 -9.49
C ALA A 69 29.16 -33.13 -10.15
N THR A 70 30.00 -32.20 -9.74
CA THR A 70 30.09 -30.88 -10.30
C THR A 70 31.12 -30.90 -11.41
N GLY A 71 30.68 -31.03 -12.64
CA GLY A 71 31.57 -31.06 -13.79
C GLY A 71 32.19 -32.41 -14.11
N GLU A 72 32.81 -32.51 -15.23
CA GLU A 72 33.70 -33.59 -15.62
C GLU A 72 35.05 -33.35 -14.96
N ILE A 73 35.56 -34.37 -14.31
CA ILE A 73 36.94 -34.38 -13.81
C ILE A 73 37.78 -35.03 -14.92
N GLY A 74 38.82 -34.38 -15.34
CA GLY A 74 39.79 -34.98 -16.29
C GLY A 74 40.53 -36.15 -15.66
N CYS A 75 41.15 -36.97 -16.45
CA CYS A 75 42.09 -37.99 -16.01
C CYS A 75 43.38 -37.28 -15.57
N ASP A 76 43.96 -37.66 -14.41
CA ASP A 76 45.19 -37.06 -13.88
C ASP A 76 46.45 -37.44 -14.68
N VAL A 77 46.34 -38.42 -15.56
CA VAL A 77 47.46 -38.75 -16.46
C VAL A 77 47.67 -37.58 -17.43
N PRO A 78 48.86 -36.96 -17.49
CA PRO A 78 49.11 -35.79 -18.36
C PRO A 78 48.69 -36.03 -19.79
N GLN A 79 48.00 -35.01 -20.38
CA GLN A 79 47.49 -35.02 -21.75
C GLN A 79 46.41 -36.10 -22.05
N CYS A 80 45.98 -36.89 -21.10
CA CYS A 80 44.87 -37.83 -21.30
C CYS A 80 43.55 -37.09 -21.47
N ALA A 81 42.91 -37.22 -22.61
CA ALA A 81 41.65 -36.53 -22.96
C ALA A 81 40.38 -37.25 -22.46
N ARG A 82 40.50 -38.35 -21.75
CA ARG A 82 39.35 -39.09 -21.18
C ARG A 82 38.92 -38.59 -19.81
N PRO A 83 37.62 -38.55 -19.51
CA PRO A 83 37.16 -38.16 -18.20
C PRO A 83 37.56 -39.18 -17.15
N GLY A 84 37.97 -38.68 -15.96
CA GLY A 84 38.22 -39.46 -14.76
C GLY A 84 36.93 -40.01 -14.16
N LYS A 85 37.03 -41.06 -13.32
CA LYS A 85 35.84 -41.64 -12.63
C LYS A 85 35.29 -40.78 -11.52
N GLY A 86 36.07 -39.90 -10.93
CA GLY A 86 35.66 -39.02 -9.86
C GLY A 86 36.83 -38.58 -8.99
N ARG A 87 36.60 -37.70 -8.02
CA ARG A 87 37.68 -37.15 -7.16
C ARG A 87 38.42 -38.20 -6.33
N ALA A 88 37.71 -39.27 -5.94
CA ALA A 88 38.35 -40.38 -5.22
C ALA A 88 39.20 -41.25 -6.14
N ASN A 89 38.84 -41.25 -7.44
CA ASN A 89 39.58 -42.00 -8.47
C ASN A 89 39.74 -41.07 -9.69
N PRO A 90 40.75 -40.21 -9.72
CA PRO A 90 40.92 -39.21 -10.75
C PRO A 90 41.37 -39.75 -12.09
N LEU A 91 41.57 -41.07 -12.21
CA LEU A 91 41.94 -41.73 -13.46
C LEU A 91 40.73 -42.12 -14.32
N CYS A 92 40.88 -42.10 -15.61
CA CYS A 92 39.89 -42.69 -16.52
C CYS A 92 39.81 -44.21 -16.32
N SER A 93 38.76 -44.84 -16.84
CA SER A 93 38.49 -46.26 -16.64
C SER A 93 39.65 -47.15 -17.08
N ALA A 94 40.30 -46.80 -18.21
CA ALA A 94 41.45 -47.56 -18.71
C ALA A 94 42.68 -47.39 -17.84
N HIS A 95 43.04 -46.17 -17.46
CA HIS A 95 44.18 -45.91 -16.61
C HIS A 95 43.98 -46.46 -15.19
N LEU A 96 42.75 -46.43 -14.66
CA LEU A 96 42.44 -47.06 -13.39
C LEU A 96 42.62 -48.55 -13.42
N HIS A 97 42.22 -49.18 -14.54
CA HIS A 97 42.47 -50.62 -14.73
C HIS A 97 43.98 -50.91 -14.85
N GLN A 98 44.73 -50.16 -15.61
CA GLN A 98 46.19 -50.27 -15.70
C GLN A 98 46.83 -50.08 -14.33
N GLN A 99 46.51 -49.06 -13.62
CA GLN A 99 47.04 -48.76 -12.29
C GLN A 99 46.79 -49.92 -11.28
N SER A 100 45.51 -50.38 -11.25
CA SER A 100 45.08 -51.36 -10.23
C SER A 100 45.38 -52.80 -10.58
N GLN A 101 45.45 -53.20 -11.86
CA GLN A 101 45.60 -54.60 -12.28
C GLN A 101 46.98 -54.89 -12.88
N VAL A 102 47.56 -53.90 -13.58
CA VAL A 102 48.84 -54.12 -14.29
C VAL A 102 50.00 -53.62 -13.43
N TYR A 103 50.04 -52.33 -13.09
CA TYR A 103 51.16 -51.73 -12.39
C TYR A 103 51.12 -51.97 -10.85
N LYS A 104 49.91 -51.95 -10.28
CA LYS A 104 49.63 -52.15 -8.83
C LYS A 104 50.42 -51.21 -7.92
N ILE A 105 50.64 -49.96 -8.40
CA ILE A 105 51.38 -48.93 -7.68
C ILE A 105 50.42 -47.82 -7.27
N PRO A 106 50.77 -46.93 -6.29
CA PRO A 106 49.93 -45.74 -5.93
C PRO A 106 49.64 -44.86 -7.12
N ILE A 107 48.47 -44.20 -7.10
CA ILE A 107 48.02 -43.31 -8.21
C ILE A 107 49.06 -42.24 -8.50
N ALA A 108 49.67 -41.63 -7.45
CA ALA A 108 50.67 -40.56 -7.63
C ALA A 108 51.91 -41.00 -8.41
N GLU A 109 52.36 -42.24 -8.20
CA GLU A 109 53.47 -42.84 -8.92
C GLU A 109 53.06 -43.26 -10.34
N PHE A 110 51.85 -43.81 -10.48
CA PHE A 110 51.29 -44.23 -11.78
C PHE A 110 51.17 -43.06 -12.75
N VAL A 111 50.73 -41.91 -12.29
CA VAL A 111 50.56 -40.72 -13.14
C VAL A 111 51.88 -40.21 -13.72
N GLN A 112 53.01 -40.44 -13.00
CA GLN A 112 54.36 -40.03 -13.40
C GLN A 112 55.12 -41.13 -14.08
N HIS A 113 54.56 -42.32 -14.21
CA HIS A 113 55.27 -43.46 -14.75
C HIS A 113 55.55 -43.30 -16.25
N PRO A 114 56.80 -43.47 -16.76
CA PRO A 114 57.21 -43.14 -18.09
C PRO A 114 56.49 -43.93 -19.19
N GLU A 115 55.98 -45.11 -18.87
CA GLU A 115 55.29 -45.99 -19.83
C GLU A 115 53.81 -45.71 -19.94
N VAL A 116 53.25 -44.90 -19.03
CA VAL A 116 51.83 -44.58 -19.07
C VAL A 116 51.58 -43.55 -20.19
N ARG A 117 50.81 -43.94 -21.18
CA ARG A 117 50.50 -43.13 -22.37
C ARG A 117 49.14 -42.42 -22.23
N PRO A 118 49.04 -41.15 -22.64
CA PRO A 118 47.76 -40.46 -22.70
C PRO A 118 46.80 -41.16 -23.67
N LEU A 119 45.52 -41.11 -23.38
CA LEU A 119 44.45 -41.72 -24.19
C LEU A 119 43.57 -40.65 -24.81
N GLU A 120 43.23 -40.84 -26.09
CA GLU A 120 42.32 -39.98 -26.81
C GLU A 120 40.87 -40.01 -26.20
N ALA A 121 40.14 -38.93 -26.33
CA ALA A 121 38.75 -38.86 -25.93
C ALA A 121 37.88 -39.81 -26.78
N PHE A 122 36.87 -40.40 -26.18
CA PHE A 122 35.86 -41.15 -26.90
C PHE A 122 34.92 -40.26 -27.74
N GLY A 123 34.98 -38.94 -27.53
CA GLY A 123 34.08 -37.95 -28.09
C GLY A 123 32.86 -37.60 -27.21
N PRO A 124 31.97 -36.72 -27.71
CA PRO A 124 30.84 -36.20 -26.97
C PRO A 124 29.79 -37.28 -26.66
N CYS A 125 29.05 -37.11 -25.58
CA CYS A 125 27.90 -37.94 -25.22
C CYS A 125 26.82 -37.84 -26.33
N HIS A 126 26.16 -38.96 -26.62
CA HIS A 126 25.13 -39.02 -27.69
C HIS A 126 23.80 -38.34 -27.30
N VAL A 127 23.57 -38.03 -26.01
CA VAL A 127 22.41 -37.19 -25.66
C VAL A 127 22.68 -35.79 -26.16
N THR A 128 21.85 -35.30 -27.03
CA THR A 128 22.02 -34.02 -27.76
C THR A 128 22.20 -32.81 -26.85
N ALA A 129 21.45 -32.77 -25.75
CA ALA A 129 21.55 -31.71 -24.73
C ALA A 129 22.84 -31.76 -23.92
N CYS A 130 23.57 -32.93 -23.93
CA CYS A 130 24.72 -33.14 -23.06
C CYS A 130 26.00 -32.59 -23.68
N TYR A 131 26.79 -31.90 -22.84
CA TYR A 131 28.10 -31.36 -23.23
C TYR A 131 29.29 -32.17 -22.65
N ARG A 132 28.98 -33.28 -21.97
CA ARG A 132 30.01 -34.15 -21.36
C ARG A 132 30.60 -35.12 -22.38
N GLN A 133 31.83 -35.57 -22.08
CA GLN A 133 32.52 -36.60 -22.84
C GLN A 133 32.01 -38.01 -22.47
N ARG A 134 32.07 -38.94 -23.44
CA ARG A 134 31.80 -40.35 -23.19
C ARG A 134 32.88 -40.97 -22.31
N GLN A 135 32.50 -41.91 -21.46
CA GLN A 135 33.45 -42.68 -20.66
C GLN A 135 33.78 -44.02 -21.24
N SER A 136 33.06 -44.40 -22.30
CA SER A 136 33.24 -45.68 -22.96
C SER A 136 32.79 -45.57 -24.45
N PRO A 137 33.10 -46.55 -25.31
CA PRO A 137 32.61 -46.59 -26.67
C PRO A 137 31.07 -46.65 -26.80
N LEU A 138 30.36 -46.99 -25.71
CA LEU A 138 28.89 -47.17 -25.66
C LEU A 138 28.06 -45.91 -25.95
N GLY A 139 28.64 -44.78 -26.22
CA GLY A 139 27.95 -43.59 -26.71
C GLY A 139 27.51 -42.60 -25.61
N TYR A 140 27.59 -42.93 -24.33
CA TYR A 140 27.05 -42.06 -23.25
C TYR A 140 28.11 -41.67 -22.21
N CYS A 141 27.95 -40.50 -21.60
CA CYS A 141 28.67 -40.17 -20.39
C CYS A 141 28.17 -41.04 -19.22
N SER A 142 28.92 -41.11 -18.13
CA SER A 142 28.62 -41.99 -16.96
C SER A 142 27.21 -41.77 -16.42
N ALA A 143 26.77 -40.53 -16.33
CA ALA A 143 25.49 -40.19 -15.78
C ALA A 143 24.34 -40.62 -16.70
N HIS A 144 24.43 -40.39 -18.01
CA HIS A 144 23.41 -40.83 -18.96
C HIS A 144 23.40 -42.37 -19.13
N ALA A 145 24.55 -43.01 -19.11
CA ALA A 145 24.63 -44.46 -19.07
C ALA A 145 23.94 -45.05 -17.83
N SER A 146 24.08 -44.41 -16.68
CA SER A 146 23.39 -44.80 -15.44
C SER A 146 21.89 -44.56 -15.51
N ARG A 147 21.43 -43.40 -16.03
CA ARG A 147 20.01 -43.12 -16.25
C ARG A 147 19.37 -44.13 -17.18
N ARG A 148 19.98 -44.39 -18.32
CA ARG A 148 19.52 -45.39 -19.30
C ARG A 148 19.37 -46.79 -18.63
N ARG A 149 20.34 -47.24 -17.91
CA ARG A 149 20.27 -48.53 -17.15
C ARG A 149 19.14 -48.51 -16.12
N THR A 150 18.90 -47.38 -15.44
CA THR A 150 17.80 -47.28 -14.48
C THR A 150 16.44 -47.34 -15.19
N LEU A 151 16.26 -46.65 -16.29
CA LEU A 151 15.03 -46.69 -17.07
C LEU A 151 14.72 -48.09 -17.57
N ILE A 152 15.71 -48.81 -18.11
CA ILE A 152 15.57 -50.20 -18.51
C ILE A 152 15.17 -51.07 -17.32
N ARG A 153 15.90 -50.99 -16.20
CA ARG A 153 15.63 -51.79 -14.98
C ARG A 153 14.25 -51.54 -14.39
N THR A 154 13.73 -50.34 -14.50
CA THR A 154 12.41 -49.93 -13.95
C THR A 154 11.25 -50.10 -14.93
N GLY A 155 11.49 -50.66 -16.14
CA GLY A 155 10.50 -50.85 -17.19
C GLY A 155 9.99 -49.55 -17.81
N LYS A 156 10.70 -48.44 -17.59
CA LYS A 156 10.35 -47.13 -18.13
C LYS A 156 11.13 -46.75 -19.40
N TRP A 157 11.90 -47.67 -19.92
CA TRP A 157 12.64 -47.48 -21.16
C TRP A 157 11.68 -47.62 -22.34
N GLY A 158 11.61 -46.60 -23.20
CA GLY A 158 10.92 -46.68 -24.47
C GLY A 158 11.83 -47.31 -25.52
N ASP A 159 11.24 -47.90 -26.56
CA ASP A 159 12.01 -48.59 -27.62
C ASP A 159 12.69 -47.62 -28.60
N ASP A 160 12.35 -46.32 -28.55
CA ASP A 160 12.96 -45.26 -29.40
C ASP A 160 14.16 -44.60 -28.71
N GLU A 161 15.34 -45.19 -28.92
CA GLU A 161 16.59 -44.66 -28.40
C GLU A 161 16.97 -43.28 -29.01
N ASP A 162 16.58 -43.01 -30.27
CA ASP A 162 16.88 -41.76 -30.93
C ASP A 162 15.99 -40.63 -30.42
N HIS A 163 14.73 -40.93 -30.14
CA HIS A 163 13.87 -39.98 -29.41
C HIS A 163 14.44 -39.64 -28.05
N TRP A 164 14.85 -40.64 -27.28
CA TRP A 164 15.45 -40.40 -25.96
C TRP A 164 16.74 -39.58 -26.04
N ARG A 165 17.60 -39.82 -27.00
CA ARG A 165 18.83 -39.03 -27.23
C ARG A 165 18.53 -37.57 -27.52
N ARG A 166 17.46 -37.27 -28.26
CA ARG A 166 17.05 -35.91 -28.61
C ARG A 166 16.38 -35.16 -27.44
N THR A 167 15.61 -35.87 -26.63
CA THR A 167 14.74 -35.28 -25.59
C THR A 167 15.28 -35.38 -24.17
N GLU A 168 16.22 -36.28 -23.89
CA GLU A 168 16.77 -36.45 -22.54
C GLU A 168 17.47 -35.17 -22.04
N ALA A 169 17.22 -34.84 -20.78
CA ALA A 169 17.76 -33.66 -20.13
C ALA A 169 19.28 -33.71 -19.98
N ALA A 170 19.93 -32.58 -20.15
CA ALA A 170 21.37 -32.44 -19.86
C ALA A 170 21.68 -32.78 -18.38
N ILE A 171 22.91 -33.24 -18.13
CA ILE A 171 23.36 -33.39 -16.76
C ILE A 171 23.57 -32.02 -16.12
N SER A 172 22.80 -31.72 -15.06
CA SER A 172 22.84 -30.40 -14.43
C SER A 172 24.20 -30.08 -13.81
N GLN A 173 24.70 -28.89 -14.09
CA GLN A 173 25.86 -28.28 -13.44
C GLN A 173 25.46 -26.89 -12.98
N ALA A 174 25.93 -26.44 -11.82
CA ALA A 174 25.60 -25.14 -11.28
C ALA A 174 25.98 -24.02 -12.25
N GLY A 175 25.07 -23.09 -12.49
CA GLY A 175 25.31 -21.95 -13.37
C GLY A 175 25.40 -22.25 -14.87
N VAL A 176 25.27 -23.52 -15.32
CA VAL A 176 25.36 -23.90 -16.72
C VAL A 176 24.00 -24.36 -17.24
N ILE A 177 23.56 -23.80 -18.36
CA ILE A 177 22.31 -24.13 -19.06
C ILE A 177 22.63 -24.53 -20.48
N SER A 178 22.22 -25.73 -20.88
CA SER A 178 22.43 -26.22 -22.22
C SER A 178 21.26 -25.86 -23.13
N LEU A 179 21.57 -25.15 -24.21
CA LEU A 179 20.66 -24.88 -25.33
C LEU A 179 20.93 -25.80 -26.53
N ARG A 180 21.74 -26.81 -26.32
CA ARG A 180 22.04 -27.82 -27.34
C ARG A 180 20.79 -28.60 -27.72
N GLY A 181 20.65 -28.94 -29.00
CA GLY A 181 19.50 -29.68 -29.52
C GLY A 181 18.21 -28.88 -29.67
N LEU A 182 18.26 -27.56 -29.39
CA LEU A 182 17.20 -26.64 -29.77
C LEU A 182 17.43 -26.03 -31.13
N PRO A 183 16.40 -25.76 -31.97
CA PRO A 183 16.52 -25.04 -33.20
C PRO A 183 17.13 -23.66 -33.01
N ASP A 184 17.85 -23.13 -34.00
CA ASP A 184 18.54 -21.83 -33.92
C ASP A 184 17.57 -20.70 -33.53
N ARG A 185 16.41 -20.63 -34.17
CA ARG A 185 15.38 -19.66 -33.89
C ARG A 185 14.92 -19.71 -32.39
N VAL A 186 14.70 -20.91 -31.88
CA VAL A 186 14.31 -21.09 -30.46
C VAL A 186 15.43 -20.63 -29.53
N VAL A 187 16.70 -20.89 -29.87
CA VAL A 187 17.86 -20.39 -29.13
C VAL A 187 17.88 -18.86 -29.11
N ASP A 188 17.71 -18.24 -30.27
CA ASP A 188 17.69 -16.78 -30.38
C ASP A 188 16.51 -16.14 -29.58
N GLU A 189 15.34 -16.76 -29.69
CA GLU A 189 14.15 -16.34 -28.91
C GLU A 189 14.38 -16.41 -27.37
N ILE A 190 15.01 -17.51 -26.90
CA ILE A 190 15.40 -17.69 -25.50
C ILE A 190 16.42 -16.62 -25.10
N LEU A 191 17.50 -16.44 -25.85
CA LEU A 191 18.56 -15.50 -25.52
C LEU A 191 18.04 -14.06 -25.50
N TYR A 192 17.24 -13.68 -26.50
CA TYR A 192 16.59 -12.37 -26.52
C TYR A 192 15.69 -12.16 -25.31
N GLY A 193 14.78 -13.09 -25.06
CA GLY A 193 13.86 -12.95 -23.92
C GLY A 193 14.58 -12.91 -22.57
N LEU A 194 15.66 -13.68 -22.41
CA LEU A 194 16.49 -13.62 -21.19
C LEU A 194 17.24 -12.29 -21.07
N GLN A 195 17.74 -11.73 -22.19
CA GLN A 195 18.38 -10.42 -22.20
C GLN A 195 17.43 -9.32 -21.76
N GLU A 196 16.20 -9.30 -22.30
CA GLU A 196 15.18 -8.33 -21.90
C GLU A 196 14.77 -8.48 -20.43
N ARG A 197 14.61 -9.72 -19.96
CA ARG A 197 14.35 -9.98 -18.54
C ARG A 197 15.46 -9.48 -17.62
N VAL A 198 16.71 -9.59 -18.03
CA VAL A 198 17.86 -9.03 -17.30
C VAL A 198 17.81 -7.50 -17.31
N ARG A 199 17.45 -6.86 -18.41
CA ARG A 199 17.26 -5.40 -18.52
C ARG A 199 16.14 -4.91 -17.58
N GLU A 200 15.08 -5.70 -17.43
CA GLU A 200 14.00 -5.44 -16.47
C GLU A 200 14.39 -5.72 -15.00
N GLY A 201 15.63 -6.15 -14.72
CA GLY A 201 16.11 -6.49 -13.38
C GLY A 201 15.56 -7.82 -12.84
N VAL A 202 15.06 -8.69 -13.70
CA VAL A 202 14.51 -10.00 -13.29
C VAL A 202 15.65 -10.98 -13.07
N MET A 203 15.72 -11.52 -11.85
CA MET A 203 16.69 -12.55 -11.51
C MET A 203 16.48 -13.82 -12.34
N GLN A 204 17.59 -14.36 -12.85
CA GLN A 204 17.60 -15.61 -13.60
C GLN A 204 17.91 -16.79 -12.65
N LYS A 205 16.97 -17.70 -12.58
CA LYS A 205 17.05 -18.88 -11.69
C LYS A 205 17.36 -20.12 -12.52
N ASP A 206 18.56 -20.66 -12.37
CA ASP A 206 19.03 -21.82 -13.13
C ASP A 206 18.14 -23.06 -12.91
N TYR A 207 17.58 -23.23 -11.73
CA TYR A 207 16.64 -24.32 -11.44
C TYR A 207 15.29 -24.21 -12.16
N SER A 208 14.91 -23.03 -12.66
CA SER A 208 13.70 -22.82 -13.50
C SER A 208 14.04 -22.82 -14.98
N LEU A 209 15.22 -22.27 -15.34
CA LEU A 209 15.68 -22.20 -16.73
C LEU A 209 16.01 -23.59 -17.31
N ARG A 210 16.69 -24.46 -16.54
CA ARG A 210 17.01 -25.82 -17.03
C ARG A 210 15.75 -26.63 -17.36
N PRO A 211 14.79 -26.82 -16.43
CA PRO A 211 13.57 -27.56 -16.75
C PRO A 211 12.78 -26.91 -17.88
N PHE A 212 12.82 -25.58 -18.03
CA PHE A 212 12.22 -24.90 -19.17
C PHE A 212 12.89 -25.32 -20.49
N CYS A 213 14.23 -25.23 -20.58
CA CYS A 213 14.95 -25.64 -21.80
C CYS A 213 14.81 -27.15 -22.11
N ASP A 214 14.80 -27.99 -21.07
CA ASP A 214 14.59 -29.43 -21.22
C ASP A 214 13.17 -29.73 -21.72
N TRP A 215 12.17 -29.04 -21.23
CA TRP A 215 10.80 -29.17 -21.67
C TRP A 215 10.60 -28.69 -23.12
N VAL A 216 11.14 -27.48 -23.46
CA VAL A 216 11.10 -26.96 -24.83
C VAL A 216 11.71 -27.97 -25.81
N ARG A 217 12.84 -28.61 -25.43
CA ARG A 217 13.50 -29.64 -26.25
C ARG A 217 12.61 -30.86 -26.45
N SER A 218 11.85 -31.26 -25.43
CA SER A 218 10.93 -32.40 -25.51
C SER A 218 9.73 -32.12 -26.42
N GLN A 219 9.34 -30.87 -26.59
CA GLN A 219 8.22 -30.49 -27.47
C GLN A 219 8.60 -30.38 -28.95
N GLN A 220 9.90 -30.29 -29.26
CA GLN A 220 10.42 -30.20 -30.62
C GLN A 220 9.79 -29.06 -31.46
N VAL A 221 9.44 -27.96 -30.84
CA VAL A 221 8.82 -26.78 -31.51
C VAL A 221 9.82 -26.01 -32.35
N SER A 222 9.34 -25.29 -33.38
CA SER A 222 10.15 -24.45 -34.27
C SER A 222 10.26 -22.99 -33.71
N THR A 223 9.35 -22.59 -32.88
CA THR A 223 9.31 -21.29 -32.20
C THR A 223 8.66 -21.41 -30.82
N LEU A 224 9.03 -20.56 -29.84
CA LEU A 224 8.46 -20.57 -28.50
C LEU A 224 6.97 -20.18 -28.48
N THR A 225 6.46 -19.53 -29.51
CA THR A 225 5.05 -19.17 -29.62
C THR A 225 4.12 -20.38 -29.83
N GLU A 226 4.65 -21.53 -30.21
CA GLU A 226 3.90 -22.80 -30.35
C GLU A 226 3.70 -23.54 -29.02
N LEU A 227 4.35 -23.07 -27.94
CA LEU A 227 4.32 -23.75 -26.65
C LEU A 227 2.99 -23.58 -25.90
N ASP A 228 2.40 -24.68 -25.44
CA ASP A 228 1.35 -24.63 -24.42
C ASP A 228 1.97 -24.52 -23.02
N VAL A 229 1.97 -23.27 -22.52
CA VAL A 229 2.58 -22.93 -21.21
C VAL A 229 1.71 -23.46 -20.04
N SER A 230 0.45 -23.78 -20.27
CA SER A 230 -0.50 -24.19 -19.22
C SER A 230 -0.15 -25.52 -18.58
N VAL A 231 0.50 -26.41 -19.31
CA VAL A 231 0.94 -27.75 -18.84
C VAL A 231 2.29 -27.74 -18.13
N MET A 232 2.95 -26.57 -18.06
CA MET A 232 4.26 -26.45 -17.40
C MET A 232 4.13 -26.26 -15.90
N GLY A 233 5.11 -26.75 -15.15
CA GLY A 233 5.26 -26.42 -13.73
C GLY A 233 5.51 -24.93 -13.50
N GLN A 234 5.20 -24.44 -12.32
CA GLN A 234 5.21 -22.99 -11.97
C GLN A 234 6.53 -22.28 -12.29
N GLY A 235 7.68 -22.86 -12.02
CA GLY A 235 8.98 -22.24 -12.30
C GLY A 235 9.27 -22.07 -13.80
N PRO A 236 9.22 -23.14 -14.59
CA PRO A 236 9.37 -23.08 -16.05
C PRO A 236 8.33 -22.19 -16.73
N SER A 237 7.06 -22.22 -16.33
CA SER A 237 6.01 -21.40 -16.92
C SER A 237 6.25 -19.90 -16.69
N GLN A 238 6.79 -19.50 -15.56
CA GLN A 238 7.19 -18.10 -15.32
C GLN A 238 8.31 -17.64 -16.24
N VAL A 239 9.24 -18.56 -16.57
CA VAL A 239 10.31 -18.25 -17.55
C VAL A 239 9.71 -18.12 -18.95
N ALA A 240 8.89 -19.10 -19.37
CA ALA A 240 8.24 -19.10 -20.68
C ALA A 240 7.40 -17.84 -20.88
N ASN A 241 6.48 -17.53 -19.97
CA ASN A 241 5.63 -16.35 -20.02
C ASN A 241 6.45 -15.06 -20.07
N GLY A 242 7.56 -15.01 -19.30
CA GLY A 242 8.45 -13.84 -19.31
C GLY A 242 9.14 -13.64 -20.65
N ILE A 243 9.55 -14.71 -21.33
CA ILE A 243 10.15 -14.64 -22.67
C ILE A 243 9.09 -14.31 -23.73
N LEU A 244 7.96 -15.01 -23.72
CA LEU A 244 6.85 -14.81 -24.65
C LEU A 244 6.30 -13.38 -24.60
N LYS A 245 6.25 -12.79 -23.40
CA LYS A 245 5.91 -11.36 -23.21
C LYS A 245 6.80 -10.46 -24.07
N HIS A 246 8.10 -10.71 -24.12
CA HIS A 246 9.03 -9.89 -24.90
C HIS A 246 8.99 -10.22 -26.40
N LEU A 247 8.81 -11.49 -26.75
CA LEU A 247 8.62 -11.88 -28.14
C LEU A 247 7.34 -11.28 -28.74
N GLY A 248 6.25 -11.28 -28.00
CA GLY A 248 4.99 -10.66 -28.41
C GLY A 248 5.06 -9.13 -28.61
N ARG A 249 6.16 -8.50 -28.23
CA ARG A 249 6.38 -7.05 -28.47
C ARG A 249 6.96 -6.73 -29.84
N PHE A 250 7.50 -7.71 -30.52
CA PHE A 250 8.05 -7.50 -31.88
C PHE A 250 6.93 -7.12 -32.86
N GLY A 251 7.18 -6.09 -33.63
CA GLY A 251 6.28 -5.63 -34.69
C GLY A 251 5.06 -4.84 -34.21
N LEU A 252 4.92 -4.60 -32.88
CA LEU A 252 3.86 -3.75 -32.38
C LEU A 252 4.27 -2.27 -32.41
N SER A 253 3.42 -1.43 -33.00
CA SER A 253 3.58 0.01 -33.04
C SER A 253 2.34 0.72 -32.48
N ALA A 254 2.48 1.99 -32.12
CA ALA A 254 1.34 2.79 -31.67
C ALA A 254 0.26 2.91 -32.74
N GLU A 255 0.66 2.93 -34.00
CA GLU A 255 -0.20 3.02 -35.18
C GLU A 255 -1.08 1.76 -35.31
N THR A 256 -0.52 0.58 -35.09
CA THR A 256 -1.26 -0.69 -35.19
C THR A 256 -2.09 -0.96 -33.91
N GLU A 257 -1.55 -0.67 -32.74
CA GLU A 257 -2.22 -0.97 -31.46
C GLU A 257 -3.43 -0.08 -31.20
N ARG A 258 -3.39 1.20 -31.61
CA ARG A 258 -4.49 2.15 -31.35
C ARG A 258 -5.84 1.73 -31.93
N HIS A 259 -5.87 0.87 -32.95
CA HIS A 259 -7.09 0.38 -33.61
C HIS A 259 -7.70 -0.83 -32.90
N LYS A 260 -6.94 -1.52 -32.03
CA LYS A 260 -7.43 -2.70 -31.31
C LYS A 260 -8.32 -2.29 -30.13
N ASP A 261 -9.14 -3.21 -29.66
CA ASP A 261 -9.96 -3.02 -28.46
C ASP A 261 -9.20 -3.36 -27.16
N VAL A 262 -8.06 -4.05 -27.29
CA VAL A 262 -7.12 -4.31 -26.19
C VAL A 262 -5.74 -3.82 -26.64
N TRP A 263 -5.22 -2.83 -25.94
CA TRP A 263 -3.93 -2.25 -26.26
C TRP A 263 -2.81 -2.90 -25.46
N ALA A 264 -1.72 -3.22 -26.11
CA ALA A 264 -0.46 -3.54 -25.47
C ALA A 264 0.15 -2.23 -24.91
N GLY A 265 -0.07 -1.96 -23.64
CA GLY A 265 0.21 -0.65 -23.02
C GLY A 265 1.66 -0.21 -23.11
N PHE A 266 2.64 -1.15 -23.20
CA PHE A 266 4.05 -0.81 -23.32
C PHE A 266 4.37 0.03 -24.58
N VAL A 267 3.59 -0.11 -25.64
CA VAL A 267 3.71 0.68 -26.87
C VAL A 267 3.44 2.16 -26.60
N PHE A 268 2.60 2.44 -25.61
CA PHE A 268 2.23 3.78 -25.14
C PHE A 268 2.99 4.21 -23.88
N GLY A 269 4.07 3.48 -23.50
CA GLY A 269 4.90 3.80 -22.33
C GLY A 269 4.30 3.41 -20.98
N VAL A 270 3.30 2.52 -20.92
CA VAL A 270 2.71 2.01 -19.68
C VAL A 270 2.78 0.48 -19.61
N GLU A 271 2.97 -0.06 -18.40
CA GLU A 271 3.04 -1.52 -18.23
C GLU A 271 1.65 -2.17 -18.22
N GLY A 272 1.54 -3.32 -18.90
CA GLY A 272 0.33 -4.13 -18.98
C GLY A 272 -0.65 -3.67 -20.08
N ASN A 273 -1.77 -4.36 -20.19
CA ASN A 273 -2.77 -4.09 -21.24
C ASN A 273 -3.81 -3.06 -20.77
N ILE A 274 -4.37 -2.31 -21.73
CA ILE A 274 -5.52 -1.42 -21.55
C ILE A 274 -6.69 -2.01 -22.33
N TYR A 275 -7.84 -2.14 -21.66
CA TYR A 275 -9.00 -2.86 -22.16
C TYR A 275 -10.15 -1.90 -22.46
N PHE A 276 -10.59 -1.82 -23.71
CA PHE A 276 -11.76 -1.07 -24.18
C PHE A 276 -12.90 -1.98 -24.63
N ASP A 277 -12.67 -3.29 -24.74
CA ASP A 277 -13.55 -4.33 -25.27
C ASP A 277 -14.90 -4.41 -24.55
N LYS A 278 -14.97 -3.96 -23.29
CA LYS A 278 -16.20 -3.92 -22.50
C LYS A 278 -17.13 -2.75 -22.82
N ILE A 279 -16.70 -1.80 -23.65
CA ILE A 279 -17.53 -0.70 -24.12
C ILE A 279 -18.26 -1.18 -25.39
N SER A 280 -19.57 -1.41 -25.31
CA SER A 280 -20.36 -1.99 -26.40
C SER A 280 -20.49 -1.05 -27.59
N GLN A 281 -20.78 0.24 -27.35
CA GLN A 281 -21.02 1.24 -28.38
C GLN A 281 -19.69 1.62 -29.06
N SER A 282 -19.62 1.46 -30.39
CA SER A 282 -18.41 1.76 -31.17
C SER A 282 -17.98 3.24 -31.05
N TRP A 283 -18.93 4.15 -31.16
CA TRP A 283 -18.68 5.60 -31.05
C TRP A 283 -18.05 5.96 -29.70
N LEU A 284 -18.56 5.39 -28.59
CA LEU A 284 -18.07 5.64 -27.24
C LEU A 284 -16.69 5.00 -27.02
N ARG A 285 -16.49 3.82 -27.56
CA ARG A 285 -15.22 3.10 -27.50
C ARG A 285 -14.11 3.83 -28.23
N GLU A 286 -14.37 4.29 -29.46
CA GLU A 286 -13.39 5.07 -30.24
C GLU A 286 -13.10 6.45 -29.60
N ALA A 287 -14.11 7.10 -29.04
CA ALA A 287 -13.92 8.33 -28.28
C ALA A 287 -13.03 8.09 -27.05
N MET A 288 -13.20 6.99 -26.34
CA MET A 288 -12.36 6.63 -25.20
C MET A 288 -10.93 6.28 -25.61
N LYS A 289 -10.72 5.62 -26.75
CA LYS A 289 -9.39 5.37 -27.30
C LYS A 289 -8.68 6.69 -27.63
N THR A 290 -9.35 7.63 -28.29
CA THR A 290 -8.80 8.96 -28.61
C THR A 290 -8.45 9.73 -27.34
N TRP A 291 -9.36 9.72 -26.34
CA TRP A 291 -9.06 10.30 -25.04
C TRP A 291 -7.85 9.68 -24.35
N ALA A 292 -7.71 8.36 -24.42
CA ALA A 292 -6.58 7.66 -23.80
C ALA A 292 -5.25 8.02 -24.46
N LEU A 293 -5.22 8.14 -25.79
CA LEU A 293 -4.04 8.59 -26.56
C LEU A 293 -3.57 9.98 -26.14
N ASP A 294 -4.51 10.93 -25.98
CA ASP A 294 -4.22 12.28 -25.49
C ASP A 294 -3.75 12.29 -24.04
N ASN A 295 -4.32 11.44 -23.20
CA ASN A 295 -4.15 11.53 -21.75
C ASN A 295 -2.94 10.74 -21.21
N ILE A 296 -2.56 9.62 -21.82
CA ILE A 296 -1.45 8.78 -21.35
C ILE A 296 -0.13 9.56 -21.28
N PRO A 297 0.30 10.32 -22.32
CA PRO A 297 1.57 11.04 -22.29
C PRO A 297 1.63 12.16 -21.23
N GLN A 298 0.48 12.67 -20.81
CA GLN A 298 0.39 13.74 -19.80
C GLN A 298 0.61 13.21 -18.39
N ARG A 299 0.59 11.89 -18.17
CA ARG A 299 0.70 11.26 -16.84
C ARG A 299 2.08 10.65 -16.65
N ARG A 300 2.74 11.01 -15.54
CA ARG A 300 4.08 10.52 -15.19
C ARG A 300 4.09 9.48 -14.06
N SER A 301 2.95 8.94 -13.71
CA SER A 301 2.83 8.00 -12.59
C SER A 301 3.04 6.55 -13.03
N LYS A 302 3.76 5.75 -12.24
CA LYS A 302 3.81 4.29 -12.42
C LYS A 302 2.43 3.61 -12.40
N LYS A 303 1.41 4.29 -11.88
CA LYS A 303 0.01 3.81 -11.85
C LYS A 303 -0.84 4.36 -13.00
N THR A 304 -0.23 4.98 -14.01
CA THR A 304 -0.95 5.57 -15.15
C THR A 304 -1.92 4.59 -15.78
N ARG A 305 -1.48 3.37 -16.07
CA ARG A 305 -2.34 2.32 -16.63
C ARG A 305 -3.57 2.03 -15.75
N GLN A 306 -3.37 1.91 -14.43
CA GLN A 306 -4.45 1.64 -13.49
C GLN A 306 -5.47 2.80 -13.43
N HIS A 307 -5.01 4.04 -13.50
CA HIS A 307 -5.87 5.21 -13.54
C HIS A 307 -6.67 5.28 -14.83
N ILE A 308 -6.03 5.10 -15.99
CA ILE A 308 -6.69 5.03 -17.29
C ILE A 308 -7.75 3.92 -17.30
N GLN A 309 -7.41 2.71 -16.85
CA GLN A 309 -8.37 1.60 -16.80
C GLN A 309 -9.53 1.87 -15.83
N SER A 310 -9.29 2.54 -14.70
CA SER A 310 -10.36 2.92 -13.78
C SER A 310 -11.34 3.90 -14.41
N GLU A 311 -10.86 4.84 -15.20
CA GLU A 311 -11.67 5.81 -15.93
C GLU A 311 -12.43 5.15 -17.08
N ILE A 312 -11.81 4.23 -17.82
CA ILE A 312 -12.48 3.39 -18.82
C ILE A 312 -13.61 2.58 -18.14
N ASN A 313 -13.34 1.96 -16.99
CA ASN A 313 -14.34 1.20 -16.25
C ASN A 313 -15.55 2.06 -15.83
N SER A 314 -15.35 3.34 -15.52
CA SER A 314 -16.47 4.28 -15.27
C SER A 314 -17.33 4.46 -16.51
N ILE A 315 -16.76 4.52 -17.70
CA ILE A 315 -17.51 4.55 -18.98
C ILE A 315 -18.16 3.21 -19.30
N VAL A 316 -17.56 2.08 -18.90
CA VAL A 316 -18.19 0.75 -19.05
C VAL A 316 -19.53 0.68 -18.31
N HIS A 317 -19.66 1.34 -17.13
CA HIS A 317 -20.94 1.44 -16.43
C HIS A 317 -21.98 2.22 -17.22
N LEU A 318 -21.59 3.32 -17.89
CA LEU A 318 -22.46 4.08 -18.80
C LEU A 318 -22.85 3.21 -20.02
N SER A 319 -21.89 2.60 -20.68
CA SER A 319 -22.08 1.69 -21.81
C SER A 319 -23.06 0.55 -21.46
N THR A 320 -22.92 -0.03 -20.29
CA THR A 320 -23.81 -1.08 -19.79
C THR A 320 -25.22 -0.56 -19.56
N SER A 321 -25.34 0.65 -19.01
CA SER A 321 -26.66 1.30 -18.81
C SER A 321 -27.36 1.55 -20.14
N LEU A 322 -26.67 2.11 -21.13
CA LEU A 322 -27.22 2.31 -22.49
C LEU A 322 -27.70 1.00 -23.09
N ARG A 323 -26.93 -0.06 -23.00
CA ARG A 323 -27.31 -1.38 -23.54
C ARG A 323 -28.54 -1.97 -22.86
N ILE A 324 -28.69 -1.79 -21.56
CA ILE A 324 -29.83 -2.31 -20.79
C ILE A 324 -31.10 -1.48 -21.02
N ASN A 325 -30.98 -0.17 -21.02
CA ASN A 325 -32.14 0.73 -21.05
C ASN A 325 -32.62 1.02 -22.47
N ARG A 326 -31.86 0.65 -23.48
CA ARG A 326 -32.22 0.81 -24.91
C ARG A 326 -32.22 -0.55 -25.60
N PRO A 327 -33.26 -1.37 -25.44
CA PRO A 327 -33.27 -2.73 -25.99
C PRO A 327 -33.27 -2.75 -27.53
N ASP A 328 -33.74 -1.69 -28.19
CA ASP A 328 -33.87 -1.63 -29.66
C ASP A 328 -32.52 -1.41 -30.36
N ASP A 329 -31.69 -0.48 -29.85
CA ASP A 329 -30.41 -0.12 -30.46
C ASP A 329 -29.20 -0.29 -29.55
N GLY A 330 -29.41 -0.62 -28.27
CA GLY A 330 -28.33 -0.76 -27.28
C GLY A 330 -27.48 0.52 -27.11
N GLY A 331 -27.97 1.68 -27.56
CA GLY A 331 -27.26 2.95 -27.58
C GLY A 331 -26.17 3.02 -28.68
N HIS A 332 -26.25 2.20 -29.72
CA HIS A 332 -25.27 2.20 -30.82
C HIS A 332 -25.45 3.41 -31.76
N ASP A 333 -26.68 3.98 -31.87
CA ASP A 333 -26.89 5.22 -32.59
C ASP A 333 -26.53 6.42 -31.70
N VAL A 334 -25.43 7.09 -32.04
CA VAL A 334 -24.94 8.28 -31.33
C VAL A 334 -25.94 9.45 -31.34
N ARG A 335 -26.79 9.55 -32.40
CA ARG A 335 -27.79 10.63 -32.55
C ARG A 335 -29.03 10.37 -31.68
N GLY A 336 -29.27 9.10 -31.36
CA GLY A 336 -30.42 8.69 -30.57
C GLY A 336 -30.25 8.84 -29.07
N VAL A 337 -29.02 9.02 -28.55
CA VAL A 337 -28.78 9.13 -27.11
C VAL A 337 -29.05 10.55 -26.61
N SER A 338 -29.62 10.68 -25.44
CA SER A 338 -30.10 11.95 -24.89
C SER A 338 -29.82 12.08 -23.38
N ARG A 339 -30.28 13.17 -22.81
CA ARG A 339 -30.25 13.40 -21.36
C ARG A 339 -30.96 12.30 -20.56
N ASP A 340 -32.05 11.75 -21.08
CA ASP A 340 -32.86 10.75 -20.40
C ASP A 340 -32.07 9.46 -20.19
N ASP A 341 -31.21 9.08 -21.13
CA ASP A 341 -30.30 7.95 -20.98
C ASP A 341 -29.30 8.14 -19.82
N LEU A 342 -28.87 9.39 -19.61
CA LEU A 342 -28.00 9.71 -18.47
C LEU A 342 -28.76 9.70 -17.14
N VAL A 343 -30.03 10.10 -17.12
CA VAL A 343 -30.88 9.98 -15.93
C VAL A 343 -31.09 8.49 -15.57
N LEU A 344 -31.36 7.64 -16.55
CA LEU A 344 -31.47 6.20 -16.35
C LEU A 344 -30.14 5.58 -15.86
N PHE A 345 -29.01 6.06 -16.36
CA PHE A 345 -27.68 5.68 -15.87
C PHE A 345 -27.48 6.06 -14.40
N LEU A 346 -27.85 7.28 -14.00
CA LEU A 346 -27.75 7.71 -12.60
C LEU A 346 -28.64 6.88 -11.68
N ASN A 347 -29.89 6.63 -12.08
CA ASN A 347 -30.84 5.79 -11.33
C ASN A 347 -30.30 4.36 -11.17
N ARG A 348 -29.71 3.79 -12.22
CA ARG A 348 -29.07 2.48 -12.16
C ARG A 348 -27.91 2.45 -11.16
N LEU A 349 -27.09 3.50 -11.09
CA LEU A 349 -25.99 3.54 -10.11
C LEU A 349 -26.52 3.61 -8.67
N VAL A 350 -27.59 4.36 -8.42
CA VAL A 350 -28.26 4.39 -7.11
C VAL A 350 -28.74 2.99 -6.72
N PHE A 351 -29.42 2.31 -7.63
CA PHE A 351 -29.90 0.93 -7.43
C PHE A 351 -28.74 -0.02 -7.06
N LEU A 352 -27.60 0.06 -7.75
CA LEU A 352 -26.44 -0.78 -7.45
C LEU A 352 -25.81 -0.46 -6.08
N VAL A 353 -25.90 0.78 -5.61
CA VAL A 353 -25.48 1.14 -4.24
C VAL A 353 -26.44 0.51 -3.22
N GLU A 354 -27.74 0.58 -3.44
CA GLU A 354 -28.76 -0.01 -2.57
C GLU A 354 -28.64 -1.54 -2.49
N GLN A 355 -28.25 -2.19 -3.59
CA GLN A 355 -27.95 -3.64 -3.61
C GLN A 355 -26.59 -3.99 -2.95
N GLY A 356 -25.81 -3.02 -2.52
CA GLY A 356 -24.50 -3.24 -1.89
C GLY A 356 -23.37 -3.61 -2.88
N GLU A 357 -23.63 -3.51 -4.20
CA GLU A 357 -22.59 -3.79 -5.23
C GLU A 357 -21.50 -2.72 -5.26
N PHE A 358 -21.84 -1.49 -4.90
CA PHE A 358 -20.90 -0.38 -4.79
C PHE A 358 -20.99 0.31 -3.43
N SER A 359 -19.87 0.87 -3.00
CA SER A 359 -19.89 1.88 -1.96
C SER A 359 -20.36 3.24 -2.53
N GLY A 360 -20.95 4.09 -1.70
CA GLY A 360 -21.29 5.46 -2.08
C GLY A 360 -20.11 6.26 -2.64
N TYR A 361 -18.89 6.01 -2.16
CA TYR A 361 -17.65 6.61 -2.72
C TYR A 361 -17.40 6.19 -4.17
N THR A 362 -17.65 4.91 -4.48
CA THR A 362 -17.52 4.40 -5.85
C THR A 362 -18.55 5.04 -6.77
N HIS A 363 -19.79 5.23 -6.30
CA HIS A 363 -20.84 5.94 -7.02
C HIS A 363 -20.41 7.38 -7.38
N VAL A 364 -20.03 8.18 -6.38
CA VAL A 364 -19.54 9.55 -6.59
C VAL A 364 -18.38 9.60 -7.59
N ARG A 365 -17.45 8.64 -7.49
CA ARG A 365 -16.30 8.55 -8.40
C ARG A 365 -16.73 8.28 -9.83
N ILE A 366 -17.63 7.30 -10.05
CA ILE A 366 -18.11 6.94 -11.39
C ILE A 366 -18.81 8.14 -12.06
N VAL A 367 -19.75 8.79 -11.37
CA VAL A 367 -20.48 9.95 -11.92
C VAL A 367 -19.52 11.09 -12.26
N ARG A 368 -18.58 11.39 -11.37
CA ARG A 368 -17.56 12.44 -11.59
C ARG A 368 -16.65 12.10 -12.78
N ASP A 369 -16.20 10.85 -12.89
CA ASP A 369 -15.34 10.42 -13.99
C ASP A 369 -16.09 10.51 -15.33
N VAL A 370 -17.33 10.00 -15.42
CA VAL A 370 -18.14 10.07 -16.62
C VAL A 370 -18.38 11.53 -17.02
N ARG A 371 -18.78 12.39 -16.07
CA ARG A 371 -18.97 13.82 -16.32
C ARG A 371 -17.72 14.47 -16.91
N ARG A 372 -16.57 14.24 -16.27
CA ARG A 372 -15.29 14.81 -16.71
C ARG A 372 -14.87 14.28 -18.08
N LEU A 373 -15.06 12.97 -18.33
CA LEU A 373 -14.69 12.34 -19.59
C LEU A 373 -15.55 12.82 -20.74
N LEU A 374 -16.87 12.86 -20.60
CA LEU A 374 -17.77 13.42 -21.62
C LEU A 374 -17.45 14.89 -21.92
N GLY A 375 -17.13 15.69 -20.91
CA GLY A 375 -16.68 17.06 -21.09
C GLY A 375 -15.33 17.14 -21.83
N ARG A 376 -14.37 16.28 -21.47
CA ARG A 376 -13.06 16.27 -22.13
C ARG A 376 -13.13 15.83 -23.60
N MET A 377 -13.97 14.84 -23.89
CA MET A 377 -14.19 14.40 -25.29
C MET A 377 -14.71 15.52 -26.17
N ARG A 378 -15.59 16.39 -25.64
CA ARG A 378 -16.06 17.58 -26.34
C ARG A 378 -14.93 18.57 -26.60
N THR A 379 -14.08 18.82 -25.62
CA THR A 379 -12.92 19.73 -25.77
C THR A 379 -11.84 19.17 -26.70
N LEU A 380 -11.78 17.86 -26.92
CA LEU A 380 -10.90 17.23 -27.91
C LEU A 380 -11.44 17.32 -29.35
N GLY A 381 -12.60 17.96 -29.56
CA GLY A 381 -13.19 18.15 -30.90
C GLY A 381 -13.85 16.89 -31.46
N LEU A 382 -14.15 15.89 -30.64
CA LEU A 382 -14.71 14.62 -31.11
C LEU A 382 -16.17 14.70 -31.61
N LEU A 383 -16.81 15.86 -31.52
CA LEU A 383 -18.15 16.17 -32.08
C LEU A 383 -18.09 16.64 -33.54
N GLN A 384 -16.93 16.93 -34.08
CA GLN A 384 -16.76 17.42 -35.47
C GLN A 384 -17.18 16.33 -36.48
N PRO A 385 -17.47 16.71 -37.74
CA PRO A 385 -17.68 15.73 -38.81
C PRO A 385 -16.56 14.70 -38.86
N ASP A 386 -16.91 13.46 -39.17
CA ASP A 386 -15.98 12.30 -39.22
C ASP A 386 -15.34 11.88 -37.90
N GLN A 387 -15.73 12.47 -36.78
CA GLN A 387 -15.26 12.09 -35.45
C GLN A 387 -16.28 11.17 -34.74
N PRO A 388 -15.82 10.34 -33.76
CA PRO A 388 -16.66 9.32 -33.13
C PRO A 388 -17.97 9.83 -32.50
N LEU A 389 -18.00 11.05 -32.03
CA LEU A 389 -19.18 11.65 -31.37
C LEU A 389 -19.99 12.59 -32.29
N HIS A 390 -19.76 12.51 -33.62
CA HIS A 390 -20.50 13.36 -34.56
C HIS A 390 -22.01 13.07 -34.47
N GLY A 391 -22.79 14.12 -34.23
CA GLY A 391 -24.23 14.04 -34.08
C GLY A 391 -24.72 13.73 -32.66
N LEU A 392 -23.81 13.60 -31.70
CA LEU A 392 -24.19 13.46 -30.28
C LEU A 392 -24.92 14.71 -29.79
N CYS A 393 -26.10 14.49 -29.17
CA CYS A 393 -26.89 15.57 -28.62
C CYS A 393 -26.15 16.37 -27.55
N ASP A 394 -26.22 17.69 -27.58
CA ASP A 394 -25.61 18.57 -26.58
C ASP A 394 -26.13 18.29 -25.17
N THR A 395 -27.40 17.84 -25.06
CA THR A 395 -28.01 17.51 -23.77
C THR A 395 -27.47 16.22 -23.17
N PHE A 396 -26.74 15.38 -23.93
CA PHE A 396 -26.04 14.20 -23.40
C PHE A 396 -24.81 14.62 -22.58
N ALA A 397 -25.05 15.33 -21.49
CA ALA A 397 -24.03 15.84 -20.58
C ALA A 397 -24.49 15.73 -19.12
N LEU A 398 -23.57 15.34 -18.24
CA LEU A 398 -23.81 15.36 -16.79
C LEU A 398 -23.48 16.75 -16.24
N ARG A 399 -24.39 17.28 -15.44
CA ARG A 399 -24.30 18.56 -14.76
C ARG A 399 -23.51 18.45 -13.45
N PRO A 400 -23.06 19.56 -12.85
CA PRO A 400 -22.47 19.55 -11.52
C PRO A 400 -23.38 18.93 -10.46
N GLU A 401 -24.70 19.19 -10.55
CA GLU A 401 -25.74 18.75 -9.62
C GLU A 401 -26.01 17.24 -9.71
N ASP A 402 -25.66 16.60 -10.83
CA ASP A 402 -25.79 15.14 -10.98
C ASP A 402 -24.74 14.35 -10.18
N VAL A 403 -23.69 15.02 -9.74
CA VAL A 403 -22.65 14.39 -8.92
C VAL A 403 -23.16 14.28 -7.50
N PRO A 404 -23.38 13.07 -6.99
CA PRO A 404 -23.89 12.89 -5.63
C PRO A 404 -22.94 13.51 -4.61
N ASP A 405 -23.50 13.94 -3.49
CA ASP A 405 -22.70 14.32 -2.33
C ASP A 405 -21.85 13.14 -1.88
N ARG A 406 -20.68 13.47 -1.36
CA ARG A 406 -19.87 12.43 -0.77
C ARG A 406 -20.59 11.85 0.44
N PRO A 407 -20.64 10.53 0.60
CA PRO A 407 -21.16 9.91 1.80
C PRO A 407 -20.49 10.56 3.01
N GLU A 408 -21.26 10.88 4.03
CA GLU A 408 -20.70 11.30 5.30
C GLU A 408 -19.72 10.27 5.78
N ASP A 409 -18.56 10.71 6.22
CA ASP A 409 -17.36 9.91 6.32
C ASP A 409 -17.54 8.63 7.13
N ALA A 410 -17.51 7.50 6.46
CA ALA A 410 -17.11 6.22 7.06
C ALA A 410 -15.61 6.21 7.49
N GLU A 411 -14.90 7.31 7.36
CA GLU A 411 -13.51 7.47 7.83
C GLU A 411 -13.42 7.94 9.29
N ALA A 412 -14.48 8.51 9.84
CA ALA A 412 -14.59 8.71 11.29
C ALA A 412 -14.74 7.32 11.96
N GLY A 413 -13.71 6.89 12.69
CA GLY A 413 -13.68 5.57 13.34
C GLY A 413 -12.78 4.53 12.68
N ARG A 414 -11.87 4.94 11.80
CA ARG A 414 -10.76 4.09 11.33
C ARG A 414 -9.55 4.11 12.25
N ASP A 415 -9.54 4.98 13.22
CA ASP A 415 -8.59 4.96 14.32
C ASP A 415 -8.88 3.77 15.24
N LEU A 416 -7.84 3.22 15.80
CA LEU A 416 -7.95 2.10 16.74
C LEU A 416 -8.17 2.66 18.15
N PRO A 417 -9.10 2.07 18.93
CA PRO A 417 -9.26 2.40 20.35
C PRO A 417 -7.97 2.24 21.13
N ALA A 418 -7.79 3.05 22.18
CA ALA A 418 -6.60 3.02 23.01
C ALA A 418 -6.35 1.63 23.62
N GLU A 419 -7.42 0.94 24.03
CA GLU A 419 -7.38 -0.41 24.58
C GLU A 419 -6.83 -1.43 23.56
N VAL A 420 -7.23 -1.31 22.30
CA VAL A 420 -6.73 -2.16 21.20
C VAL A 420 -5.27 -1.85 20.93
N MET A 421 -4.91 -0.56 20.90
CA MET A 421 -3.51 -0.14 20.68
C MET A 421 -2.59 -0.65 21.79
N ASN A 422 -3.01 -0.56 23.06
CA ASN A 422 -2.24 -1.05 24.19
C ASN A 422 -2.01 -2.56 24.10
N GLN A 423 -3.07 -3.33 23.79
CA GLN A 423 -2.95 -4.78 23.61
C GLN A 423 -2.07 -5.15 22.43
N LEU A 424 -2.16 -4.42 21.29
CA LEU A 424 -1.28 -4.62 20.14
C LEU A 424 0.19 -4.37 20.48
N CYS A 425 0.50 -3.27 21.20
CA CYS A 425 1.86 -2.94 21.59
C CYS A 425 2.48 -3.99 22.53
N GLN A 426 1.70 -4.65 23.39
CA GLN A 426 2.16 -5.75 24.24
C GLN A 426 2.59 -7.00 23.45
N HIS A 427 2.13 -7.16 22.20
CA HIS A 427 2.40 -8.34 21.38
C HIS A 427 3.39 -8.07 20.23
N LEU A 428 4.02 -6.89 20.16
CA LEU A 428 4.95 -6.52 19.07
C LEU A 428 6.13 -7.48 18.94
N ASP A 429 6.57 -8.13 20.03
CA ASP A 429 7.65 -9.13 19.99
C ASP A 429 7.32 -10.33 19.09
N GLY A 430 6.04 -10.64 18.91
CA GLY A 430 5.58 -11.70 18.00
C GLY A 430 5.89 -11.42 16.52
N LEU A 431 6.13 -10.18 16.14
CA LEU A 431 6.56 -9.81 14.79
C LEU A 431 8.00 -10.23 14.50
N GLU A 432 8.87 -10.28 15.50
CA GLU A 432 10.26 -10.74 15.34
C GLU A 432 10.34 -12.26 15.21
N THR A 433 9.59 -12.99 16.02
CA THR A 433 9.65 -14.46 16.07
C THR A 433 9.03 -15.12 14.83
N GLY A 434 8.00 -14.52 14.25
CA GLY A 434 7.29 -15.04 13.08
C GLY A 434 7.77 -14.53 11.72
N GLY A 435 8.77 -13.64 11.67
CA GLY A 435 9.13 -12.95 10.43
C GLY A 435 10.56 -12.45 10.39
N SER A 436 10.69 -11.14 10.38
CA SER A 436 11.95 -10.41 10.26
C SER A 436 11.89 -9.24 11.23
N PRO A 437 12.97 -8.93 11.95
CA PRO A 437 13.02 -7.79 12.89
C PRO A 437 12.61 -6.48 12.22
N GLU A 438 12.87 -6.34 10.92
CA GLU A 438 12.47 -5.16 10.15
C GLU A 438 10.95 -4.91 10.16
N ILE A 439 10.11 -5.96 10.27
CA ILE A 439 8.64 -5.81 10.30
C ILE A 439 8.22 -5.10 11.59
N ARG A 440 8.76 -5.50 12.73
CA ARG A 440 8.51 -4.85 14.02
C ARG A 440 8.91 -3.38 13.95
N THR A 441 10.15 -3.10 13.53
CA THR A 441 10.65 -1.72 13.37
C THR A 441 9.72 -0.88 12.48
N ILE A 442 9.21 -1.43 11.37
CA ILE A 442 8.28 -0.69 10.49
C ILE A 442 6.96 -0.39 11.21
N VAL A 443 6.37 -1.35 11.91
CA VAL A 443 5.10 -1.17 12.61
C VAL A 443 5.25 -0.11 13.69
N GLU A 444 6.31 -0.18 14.50
CA GLU A 444 6.61 0.82 15.54
C GLU A 444 6.81 2.22 14.91
N LEU A 445 7.59 2.34 13.84
CA LEU A 445 7.78 3.61 13.14
C LEU A 445 6.47 4.17 12.56
N VAL A 446 5.55 3.33 12.07
CA VAL A 446 4.23 3.80 11.59
C VAL A 446 3.38 4.30 12.76
N ILE A 447 3.41 3.62 13.91
CA ILE A 447 2.70 4.02 15.14
C ILE A 447 3.22 5.36 15.66
N ASP A 448 4.54 5.50 15.74
CA ASP A 448 5.20 6.66 16.34
C ASP A 448 5.19 7.92 15.47
N THR A 449 5.29 7.73 14.15
CA THR A 449 5.47 8.85 13.21
C THR A 449 4.23 9.16 12.38
N GLY A 450 3.26 8.25 12.36
CA GLY A 450 2.09 8.36 11.50
C GLY A 450 2.43 8.38 10.00
N ARG A 451 3.64 7.98 9.59
CA ARG A 451 4.03 7.93 8.17
C ARG A 451 3.31 6.81 7.45
N ARG A 452 3.18 6.94 6.13
CA ARG A 452 2.59 5.87 5.32
C ARG A 452 3.53 4.68 5.28
N PRO A 453 3.03 3.43 5.34
CA PRO A 453 3.87 2.23 5.29
C PRO A 453 4.87 2.23 4.13
N ASN A 454 4.46 2.74 2.96
CA ASN A 454 5.35 2.85 1.80
C ASN A 454 6.47 3.89 1.98
N GLU A 455 6.25 4.95 2.76
CA GLU A 455 7.27 5.95 3.08
C GLU A 455 8.31 5.33 4.02
N ILE A 456 7.87 4.61 5.06
CA ILE A 456 8.76 3.90 5.99
C ILE A 456 9.56 2.79 5.30
N CYS A 457 8.91 1.93 4.49
CA CYS A 457 9.62 0.87 3.77
C CYS A 457 10.76 1.39 2.89
N ARG A 458 10.67 2.62 2.40
CA ARG A 458 11.64 3.21 1.46
C ARG A 458 12.68 4.11 2.09
N LEU A 459 12.70 4.23 3.41
CA LEU A 459 13.67 5.08 4.09
C LEU A 459 15.11 4.75 3.65
N PRO A 460 15.92 5.77 3.32
CA PRO A 460 17.35 5.59 3.13
C PRO A 460 18.00 5.21 4.47
N TYR A 461 19.19 4.66 4.43
CA TYR A 461 19.93 4.29 5.63
C TYR A 461 20.23 5.50 6.54
N ASP A 462 20.57 6.62 5.93
CA ASP A 462 20.93 7.89 6.57
C ASP A 462 19.72 8.82 6.81
N CYS A 463 18.57 8.25 7.12
CA CYS A 463 17.30 8.98 7.32
C CYS A 463 17.19 9.71 8.66
N LEU A 464 18.14 9.52 9.59
CA LEU A 464 18.14 10.17 10.90
C LEU A 464 19.11 11.34 10.89
N GLU A 465 18.60 12.55 11.13
CA GLU A 465 19.38 13.76 11.27
C GLU A 465 19.14 14.40 12.64
N ARG A 466 19.82 15.49 12.91
CA ARG A 466 19.56 16.37 14.06
C ARG A 466 19.24 17.78 13.57
N ASP A 467 18.37 18.47 14.27
CA ASP A 467 18.06 19.86 14.02
C ASP A 467 19.10 20.82 14.67
N GLY A 468 18.86 22.14 14.58
CA GLY A 468 19.73 23.15 15.16
C GLY A 468 19.90 23.07 16.67
N ASP A 469 18.94 22.48 17.36
CA ASP A 469 18.91 22.27 18.81
C ASP A 469 19.38 20.86 19.22
N GLY A 470 19.90 20.09 18.26
CA GLY A 470 20.39 18.73 18.47
C GLY A 470 19.30 17.67 18.59
N GLN A 471 18.01 18.01 18.38
CA GLN A 471 16.90 17.08 18.47
C GLN A 471 16.80 16.18 17.24
N PRO A 472 16.37 14.92 17.41
CA PRO A 472 16.31 13.98 16.30
C PRO A 472 15.20 14.31 15.31
N VAL A 473 15.54 14.19 14.03
CA VAL A 473 14.66 14.46 12.89
C VAL A 473 14.69 13.31 11.90
N LEU A 474 13.55 12.76 11.56
CA LEU A 474 13.39 11.78 10.48
C LEU A 474 13.29 12.48 9.14
N VAL A 475 14.18 12.14 8.21
CA VAL A 475 14.15 12.60 6.81
C VAL A 475 13.55 11.51 5.93
N TYR A 476 12.48 11.84 5.18
CA TYR A 476 11.75 10.89 4.35
C TYR A 476 11.21 11.54 3.06
N ASP A 477 10.84 10.71 2.09
CA ASP A 477 10.22 11.15 0.85
C ASP A 477 8.72 10.87 0.84
N ASN A 478 7.90 11.88 0.60
CA ASN A 478 6.47 11.72 0.34
C ASN A 478 6.23 11.53 -1.16
N HIS A 479 6.40 10.31 -1.62
CA HIS A 479 6.23 9.95 -3.03
C HIS A 479 4.81 10.23 -3.57
N LYS A 480 3.77 10.16 -2.72
CA LYS A 480 2.39 10.44 -3.14
C LYS A 480 2.16 11.91 -3.47
N ALA A 481 2.83 12.81 -2.76
CA ALA A 481 2.75 14.25 -2.97
C ALA A 481 3.87 14.80 -3.88
N GLY A 482 4.86 13.98 -4.25
CA GLY A 482 6.05 14.39 -5.01
C GLY A 482 6.97 15.32 -4.22
N ARG A 483 7.07 15.15 -2.90
CA ARG A 483 7.90 15.96 -2.02
C ARG A 483 9.04 15.11 -1.47
N ASN A 484 10.26 15.51 -1.73
CA ASN A 484 11.46 14.81 -1.26
C ASN A 484 12.07 15.50 -0.03
N ALA A 485 12.88 14.76 0.71
CA ALA A 485 13.64 15.21 1.87
C ALA A 485 12.78 15.97 2.90
N ARG A 486 11.58 15.44 3.19
CA ARG A 486 10.72 16.01 4.24
C ARG A 486 11.30 15.71 5.60
N ARG A 487 11.23 16.68 6.49
CA ARG A 487 11.76 16.60 7.85
C ARG A 487 10.63 16.48 8.85
N LEU A 488 10.70 15.47 9.73
CA LEU A 488 9.73 15.23 10.79
C LEU A 488 10.50 15.16 12.13
N PRO A 489 10.26 16.07 13.07
CA PRO A 489 10.75 15.91 14.44
C PRO A 489 10.22 14.59 15.06
N ILE A 490 11.10 13.84 15.71
CA ILE A 490 10.74 12.56 16.35
C ILE A 490 11.27 12.50 17.79
N GLY A 491 10.70 11.63 18.59
CA GLY A 491 11.14 11.39 19.97
C GLY A 491 12.46 10.61 20.05
N GLY A 492 13.14 10.70 21.19
CA GLY A 492 14.39 10.00 21.45
C GLY A 492 14.29 8.48 21.31
N GLU A 493 13.18 7.88 21.76
CA GLU A 493 12.92 6.43 21.64
C GLU A 493 12.81 5.99 20.18
N THR A 494 12.08 6.76 19.37
CA THR A 494 11.96 6.51 17.92
C THR A 494 13.31 6.65 17.22
N ALA A 495 14.14 7.62 17.64
CA ALA A 495 15.49 7.77 17.12
C ALA A 495 16.39 6.57 17.51
N ALA A 496 16.30 6.08 18.75
CA ALA A 496 17.02 4.90 19.21
C ALA A 496 16.63 3.65 18.41
N LEU A 497 15.33 3.48 18.13
CA LEU A 497 14.83 2.39 17.27
C LEU A 497 15.46 2.44 15.87
N ILE A 498 15.55 3.64 15.26
CA ILE A 498 16.18 3.82 13.95
C ILE A 498 17.66 3.50 14.03
N THR A 499 18.37 3.97 15.06
CA THR A 499 19.80 3.71 15.26
C THR A 499 20.08 2.22 15.39
N THR A 500 19.31 1.51 16.22
CA THR A 500 19.42 0.03 16.36
C THR A 500 19.22 -0.67 15.01
N GLN A 501 18.26 -0.22 14.22
CA GLN A 501 18.03 -0.78 12.88
C GLN A 501 19.18 -0.44 11.92
N GLN A 502 19.76 0.75 12.00
CA GLN A 502 20.95 1.13 11.22
C GLN A 502 22.13 0.22 11.53
N GLU A 503 22.39 -0.06 12.81
CA GLU A 503 23.44 -0.99 13.25
C GLU A 503 23.21 -2.42 12.70
N ARG A 504 22.00 -2.95 12.83
CA ARG A 504 21.63 -4.27 12.28
C ARG A 504 21.83 -4.32 10.76
N THR A 505 21.42 -3.27 10.06
CA THR A 505 21.53 -3.19 8.61
C THR A 505 22.98 -3.05 8.18
N ARG A 506 23.79 -2.26 8.88
CA ARG A 506 25.20 -2.10 8.58
C ARG A 506 26.01 -3.37 8.85
N ALA A 507 25.73 -4.08 9.94
CA ALA A 507 26.34 -5.36 10.24
C ALA A 507 26.07 -6.41 9.13
N ARG A 508 24.86 -6.37 8.54
CA ARG A 508 24.47 -7.27 7.46
C ARG A 508 25.08 -6.89 6.10
N PHE A 509 25.32 -5.62 5.84
CA PHE A 509 25.82 -5.09 4.56
C PHE A 509 27.03 -4.16 4.76
N PRO A 510 28.16 -4.68 5.25
CA PRO A 510 29.33 -3.87 5.63
C PRO A 510 29.98 -3.13 4.45
N ASP A 511 29.94 -3.71 3.25
CA ASP A 511 30.63 -3.19 2.06
C ASP A 511 29.74 -2.27 1.19
N THR A 512 28.45 -2.17 1.49
CA THR A 512 27.55 -1.35 0.68
C THR A 512 27.71 0.14 1.02
N PRO A 513 27.86 1.02 0.01
CA PRO A 513 27.90 2.46 0.22
C PRO A 513 26.62 2.96 0.92
N ILE A 514 26.77 3.78 1.96
CA ILE A 514 25.65 4.31 2.78
C ILE A 514 24.56 4.95 1.91
N ARG A 515 24.95 5.75 0.92
CA ARG A 515 24.00 6.44 0.02
C ARG A 515 23.10 5.51 -0.77
N SER A 516 23.51 4.27 -0.98
CA SER A 516 22.74 3.25 -1.73
C SER A 516 21.96 2.32 -0.80
N LEU A 517 22.36 2.25 0.46
CA LEU A 517 21.79 1.34 1.44
C LEU A 517 20.40 1.81 1.88
N LYS A 518 19.49 0.88 2.08
CA LYS A 518 18.16 1.15 2.66
C LYS A 518 18.17 0.84 4.16
N LEU A 519 17.41 1.61 4.94
CA LEU A 519 17.24 1.33 6.38
C LEU A 519 16.63 -0.06 6.59
N LEU A 520 15.63 -0.39 5.78
CA LEU A 520 14.80 -1.59 5.86
C LEU A 520 14.91 -2.39 4.56
N PRO A 521 16.06 -3.04 4.33
CA PRO A 521 16.29 -3.81 3.12
C PRO A 521 15.40 -5.05 3.09
N THR A 522 14.86 -5.37 1.91
CA THR A 522 14.07 -6.60 1.76
C THR A 522 14.89 -7.83 2.16
N PRO A 523 14.29 -8.78 2.89
CA PRO A 523 14.93 -10.04 3.18
C PRO A 523 15.03 -10.98 1.96
N LEU A 524 14.30 -10.67 0.88
CA LEU A 524 14.32 -11.44 -0.36
C LEU A 524 15.48 -10.96 -1.22
N ILE A 525 16.31 -11.89 -1.66
CA ILE A 525 17.43 -11.74 -2.60
C ILE A 525 17.89 -10.29 -2.82
N ASN A 526 18.71 -9.83 -1.90
CA ASN A 526 19.19 -8.46 -1.81
C ASN A 526 20.60 -8.48 -1.23
N ALA A 527 21.56 -8.88 -2.05
CA ALA A 527 22.95 -9.06 -1.62
C ALA A 527 23.62 -7.75 -1.17
N THR A 528 23.12 -6.64 -1.66
CA THR A 528 23.70 -5.30 -1.40
C THR A 528 22.88 -4.42 -0.46
N GLY A 529 21.73 -4.87 0.02
CA GLY A 529 20.87 -4.03 0.86
C GLY A 529 20.24 -2.80 0.17
N THR A 530 20.34 -2.70 -1.15
CA THR A 530 19.86 -1.54 -1.93
C THR A 530 18.38 -1.60 -2.27
N LYS A 531 17.75 -2.79 -2.15
CA LYS A 531 16.32 -2.97 -2.43
C LYS A 531 15.51 -2.84 -1.15
N SER A 532 14.53 -1.94 -1.15
CA SER A 532 13.60 -1.75 -0.03
C SER A 532 12.62 -2.91 0.11
N LEU A 533 12.12 -3.10 1.32
CA LEU A 533 10.97 -3.96 1.60
C LEU A 533 9.71 -3.41 0.90
N THR A 534 8.85 -4.28 0.38
CA THR A 534 7.63 -3.85 -0.31
C THR A 534 6.44 -3.78 0.65
N PRO A 535 5.55 -2.78 0.49
CA PRO A 535 4.35 -2.66 1.32
C PRO A 535 3.41 -3.87 1.23
N GLU A 536 3.35 -4.54 0.08
CA GLU A 536 2.51 -5.72 -0.14
C GLU A 536 2.98 -6.89 0.72
N TRP A 537 4.29 -7.14 0.75
CA TRP A 537 4.87 -8.17 1.59
C TRP A 537 4.68 -7.86 3.08
N LEU A 538 4.89 -6.60 3.48
CA LEU A 538 4.64 -6.12 4.83
C LEU A 538 3.17 -6.34 5.24
N THR A 539 2.21 -5.94 4.39
CA THR A 539 0.77 -6.08 4.65
C THR A 539 0.39 -7.54 4.88
N THR A 540 0.90 -8.46 4.05
CA THR A 540 0.63 -9.89 4.20
C THR A 540 1.16 -10.43 5.53
N ARG A 541 2.37 -10.04 5.94
CA ARG A 541 2.98 -10.49 7.21
C ARG A 541 2.30 -9.86 8.42
N HIS A 542 2.00 -8.58 8.35
CA HIS A 542 1.24 -7.89 9.40
C HIS A 542 -0.15 -8.52 9.58
N ARG A 543 -0.86 -8.84 8.49
CA ARG A 543 -2.17 -9.50 8.57
C ARG A 543 -2.07 -10.87 9.26
N ALA A 544 -1.12 -11.68 8.83
CA ALA A 544 -0.89 -13.00 9.45
C ALA A 544 -0.57 -12.89 10.94
N TRP A 545 0.18 -11.86 11.35
CA TRP A 545 0.44 -11.60 12.77
C TRP A 545 -0.83 -11.21 13.52
N VAL A 546 -1.61 -10.24 13.02
CA VAL A 546 -2.86 -9.83 13.65
C VAL A 546 -3.84 -10.99 13.79
N ASP A 547 -3.92 -11.86 12.78
CA ASP A 547 -4.79 -13.05 12.81
C ASP A 547 -4.34 -14.08 13.86
N SER A 548 -3.05 -14.15 14.17
CA SER A 548 -2.48 -15.05 15.19
C SER A 548 -2.65 -14.56 16.64
N LEU A 549 -2.99 -13.27 16.84
CA LEU A 549 -3.16 -12.71 18.18
C LEU A 549 -4.49 -13.17 18.82
N PRO A 550 -4.59 -13.15 20.16
CA PRO A 550 -5.86 -13.37 20.85
C PRO A 550 -6.89 -12.28 20.48
N ASP A 551 -8.17 -12.53 20.77
CA ASP A 551 -9.21 -11.54 20.54
C ASP A 551 -9.04 -10.34 21.48
N PHE A 552 -9.08 -9.15 20.89
CA PHE A 552 -9.02 -7.89 21.63
C PHE A 552 -10.39 -7.54 22.17
N LEU A 553 -10.52 -7.42 23.48
CA LEU A 553 -11.78 -7.06 24.11
C LEU A 553 -11.85 -5.56 24.30
N VAL A 554 -12.94 -4.95 23.85
CA VAL A 554 -13.22 -3.53 24.01
C VAL A 554 -14.56 -3.32 24.73
N PRO A 555 -14.68 -2.33 25.62
CA PRO A 555 -15.95 -2.01 26.26
C PRO A 555 -16.90 -1.45 25.20
N THR A 556 -18.00 -2.14 25.00
CA THR A 556 -19.04 -1.78 24.02
C THR A 556 -20.38 -1.66 24.72
N LEU A 557 -21.09 -0.56 24.43
CA LEU A 557 -22.44 -0.36 24.94
C LEU A 557 -23.40 -1.26 24.16
N VAL A 558 -24.02 -2.19 24.86
CA VAL A 558 -24.98 -3.15 24.29
C VAL A 558 -26.32 -2.97 24.99
N GLU A 559 -27.39 -2.91 24.22
CA GLU A 559 -28.73 -2.83 24.78
C GLU A 559 -29.18 -4.22 25.26
N VAL A 560 -29.41 -4.38 26.56
CA VAL A 560 -29.92 -5.61 27.15
C VAL A 560 -31.27 -5.29 27.82
N LYS A 561 -32.36 -5.84 27.30
CA LYS A 561 -33.72 -5.60 27.77
C LYS A 561 -34.10 -4.10 27.89
N GLY A 562 -33.75 -3.32 26.86
CA GLY A 562 -34.05 -1.88 26.84
C GLY A 562 -33.18 -0.99 27.75
N ARG A 563 -32.08 -1.55 28.31
CA ARG A 563 -31.14 -0.81 29.15
C ARG A 563 -29.73 -0.88 28.53
N PRO A 564 -29.02 0.23 28.39
CA PRO A 564 -27.64 0.22 27.92
C PRO A 564 -26.74 -0.40 29.01
N VAL A 565 -26.02 -1.44 28.67
CA VAL A 565 -25.03 -2.11 29.52
C VAL A 565 -23.68 -2.15 28.81
N VAL A 566 -22.62 -1.77 29.50
CA VAL A 566 -21.27 -1.92 28.99
C VAL A 566 -20.85 -3.38 29.08
N LYS A 567 -20.55 -3.98 27.92
CA LYS A 567 -20.07 -5.35 27.84
C LYS A 567 -18.74 -5.38 27.08
N MET A 568 -17.82 -6.20 27.55
CA MET A 568 -16.58 -6.46 26.81
C MET A 568 -16.88 -7.30 25.59
N MET A 569 -16.68 -6.74 24.41
CA MET A 569 -16.94 -7.40 23.13
C MET A 569 -15.64 -7.54 22.33
N PRO A 570 -15.48 -8.62 21.56
CA PRO A 570 -14.32 -8.77 20.70
C PRO A 570 -14.30 -7.68 19.63
N PHE A 571 -13.15 -7.05 19.46
CA PHE A 571 -12.90 -6.06 18.41
C PHE A 571 -12.68 -6.75 17.07
N ASP A 572 -13.28 -6.22 16.03
CA ASP A 572 -13.11 -6.74 14.66
C ASP A 572 -11.66 -6.56 14.18
N LYS A 573 -10.89 -7.66 14.16
CA LYS A 573 -9.50 -7.69 13.70
C LYS A 573 -9.32 -7.22 12.26
N ALA A 574 -10.36 -7.28 11.40
CA ALA A 574 -10.28 -6.76 10.04
C ALA A 574 -10.03 -5.25 9.98
N LYS A 575 -10.39 -4.52 11.04
CA LYS A 575 -10.13 -3.09 11.19
C LYS A 575 -8.68 -2.78 11.58
N ILE A 576 -7.88 -3.78 11.98
CA ILE A 576 -6.47 -3.61 12.32
C ILE A 576 -5.63 -3.81 11.07
N PHE A 577 -5.21 -2.73 10.46
CA PHE A 577 -4.34 -2.71 9.28
C PHE A 577 -3.34 -1.55 9.39
N LEU A 578 -2.25 -1.63 8.68
CA LEU A 578 -1.13 -0.67 8.80
C LEU A 578 -1.54 0.80 8.68
N TYR A 579 -2.52 1.10 7.85
CA TYR A 579 -2.98 2.48 7.67
C TYR A 579 -3.86 2.96 8.84
N ALA A 580 -4.46 2.03 9.63
CA ALA A 580 -5.21 2.36 10.83
C ALA A 580 -4.30 3.02 11.89
N TYR A 581 -3.05 2.58 12.02
CA TYR A 581 -2.08 3.21 12.92
C TYR A 581 -1.84 4.69 12.58
N ARG A 582 -1.78 5.02 11.29
CA ARG A 582 -1.67 6.41 10.84
C ARG A 582 -2.93 7.22 11.18
N HIS A 583 -4.12 6.61 11.05
CA HIS A 583 -5.37 7.26 11.49
C HIS A 583 -5.35 7.49 13.00
N THR A 584 -4.94 6.49 13.77
CA THR A 584 -4.79 6.58 15.23
C THR A 584 -3.79 7.66 15.63
N TYR A 585 -2.63 7.75 14.97
CA TYR A 585 -1.66 8.82 15.20
C TYR A 585 -2.29 10.20 14.99
N ALA A 586 -2.94 10.42 13.84
CA ALA A 586 -3.56 11.70 13.52
C ALA A 586 -4.71 12.05 14.47
N GLN A 587 -5.54 11.05 14.83
CA GLN A 587 -6.64 11.25 15.75
C GLN A 587 -6.16 11.60 17.17
N ARG A 588 -5.15 10.87 17.67
CA ARG A 588 -4.53 11.14 18.98
C ARG A 588 -4.00 12.57 19.08
N HIS A 589 -3.33 13.07 18.02
CA HIS A 589 -2.84 14.45 18.00
C HIS A 589 -3.97 15.48 17.89
N ALA A 590 -5.01 15.18 17.12
CA ALA A 590 -6.20 16.04 17.04
C ALA A 590 -6.93 16.10 18.40
N ASP A 591 -7.01 14.98 19.11
CA ASP A 591 -7.61 14.88 20.45
C ASP A 591 -6.79 15.61 21.51
N ALA A 592 -5.47 15.53 21.41
CA ALA A 592 -4.54 16.29 22.25
C ALA A 592 -4.54 17.81 21.97
N GLY A 593 -5.40 18.30 21.06
CA GLY A 593 -5.58 19.72 20.81
C GLY A 593 -4.56 20.35 19.85
N VAL A 594 -3.71 19.56 19.17
CA VAL A 594 -2.79 20.07 18.17
C VAL A 594 -3.56 20.86 17.10
N ALA A 595 -3.10 22.05 16.75
CA ALA A 595 -3.76 22.89 15.76
C ALA A 595 -3.85 22.23 14.38
N PRO A 596 -4.94 22.41 13.59
CA PRO A 596 -5.13 21.70 12.32
C PRO A 596 -4.03 21.95 11.27
N ASP A 597 -3.43 23.13 11.26
CA ASP A 597 -2.31 23.50 10.40
C ASP A 597 -1.02 22.78 10.82
N ALA A 598 -0.73 22.73 12.12
CA ALA A 598 0.41 21.97 12.65
C ALA A 598 0.25 20.46 12.37
N LEU A 599 -0.95 19.89 12.61
CA LEU A 599 -1.21 18.49 12.27
C LEU A 599 -1.13 18.24 10.75
N LYS A 600 -1.54 19.19 9.93
CA LYS A 600 -1.37 19.10 8.47
C LYS A 600 0.11 18.94 8.09
N GLU A 601 0.99 19.74 8.68
CA GLU A 601 2.43 19.64 8.44
C GLU A 601 3.01 18.35 9.03
N LEU A 602 2.66 17.99 10.26
CA LEU A 602 3.06 16.71 10.86
C LEU A 602 2.63 15.51 10.01
N MET A 603 1.44 15.50 9.44
CA MET A 603 0.93 14.43 8.58
C MET A 603 1.38 14.54 7.12
N ASP A 604 2.04 15.64 6.76
CA ASP A 604 2.41 16.01 5.39
C ASP A 604 1.22 15.88 4.42
N HIS A 605 0.08 16.48 4.80
CA HIS A 605 -1.10 16.54 3.96
C HIS A 605 -1.00 17.72 2.99
N ARG A 606 -1.40 17.49 1.73
CA ARG A 606 -1.41 18.56 0.72
C ARG A 606 -2.50 19.59 0.97
N GLN A 607 -3.66 19.15 1.45
CA GLN A 607 -4.84 19.97 1.67
C GLN A 607 -5.27 19.93 3.13
N LEU A 608 -5.67 21.06 3.68
CA LEU A 608 -6.15 21.18 5.05
C LEU A 608 -7.42 20.35 5.30
N ASN A 609 -8.32 20.27 4.31
CA ASN A 609 -9.54 19.46 4.39
C ASN A 609 -9.29 17.98 4.72
N THR A 610 -8.13 17.43 4.34
CA THR A 610 -7.77 16.06 4.70
C THR A 610 -7.49 15.93 6.19
N THR A 611 -6.92 16.97 6.80
CA THR A 611 -6.62 17.02 8.24
C THR A 611 -7.84 17.33 9.06
N GLN A 612 -8.72 18.21 8.59
CA GLN A 612 -9.94 18.62 9.30
C GLN A 612 -10.86 17.44 9.65
N ARG A 613 -10.76 16.33 8.93
CA ARG A 613 -11.53 15.11 9.20
C ARG A 613 -11.27 14.53 10.59
N TYR A 614 -10.04 14.64 11.10
CA TYR A 614 -9.68 14.17 12.44
C TYR A 614 -10.21 15.06 13.55
N TYR A 615 -10.67 16.26 13.22
CA TYR A 615 -11.30 17.20 14.17
C TYR A 615 -12.82 17.07 14.21
N ARG A 616 -13.41 16.19 13.39
CA ARG A 616 -14.83 15.86 13.48
C ARG A 616 -15.03 14.99 14.72
N VAL A 617 -15.86 15.49 15.61
CA VAL A 617 -16.14 14.79 16.89
C VAL A 617 -17.11 13.65 16.60
N SER A 618 -16.77 12.42 16.95
CA SER A 618 -17.69 11.28 16.88
C SER A 618 -18.86 11.48 17.85
N ASP A 619 -20.05 10.93 17.53
CA ASP A 619 -21.22 11.06 18.39
C ASP A 619 -21.00 10.46 19.79
N LYS A 620 -20.18 9.41 19.89
CA LYS A 620 -19.77 8.86 21.19
C LYS A 620 -19.02 9.89 22.04
N ARG A 621 -18.02 10.56 21.45
CA ARG A 621 -17.25 11.62 22.17
C ARG A 621 -18.09 12.84 22.48
N LYS A 622 -19.05 13.17 21.61
CA LYS A 622 -20.02 14.23 21.91
C LYS A 622 -20.84 13.85 23.15
N ARG A 623 -21.33 12.60 23.23
CA ARG A 623 -22.09 12.11 24.38
C ARG A 623 -21.27 12.15 25.66
N GLU A 624 -20.05 11.58 25.63
CA GLU A 624 -19.14 11.56 26.79
C GLU A 624 -18.80 12.98 27.27
N ALA A 625 -18.56 13.91 26.33
CA ALA A 625 -18.30 15.31 26.68
C ALA A 625 -19.50 16.00 27.26
N VAL A 626 -20.69 15.72 26.72
CA VAL A 626 -21.92 16.27 27.22
C VAL A 626 -22.24 15.72 28.63
N GLU A 627 -22.12 14.42 28.86
CA GLU A 627 -22.33 13.81 30.19
C GLU A 627 -21.48 14.50 31.26
N ARG A 628 -20.18 14.74 30.94
CA ARG A 628 -19.27 15.42 31.87
C ARG A 628 -19.62 16.86 32.15
N VAL A 629 -20.10 17.61 31.17
CA VAL A 629 -20.43 19.03 31.27
C VAL A 629 -21.85 19.24 31.82
N THR A 630 -22.78 18.32 31.53
CA THR A 630 -24.17 18.40 32.00
C THR A 630 -24.27 18.35 33.54
N THR A 631 -23.31 17.75 34.21
CA THR A 631 -23.21 17.79 35.68
C THR A 631 -22.85 19.17 36.21
N MET A 632 -22.42 20.11 35.38
CA MET A 632 -21.97 21.47 35.67
C MET A 632 -22.88 22.54 35.02
N GLN A 633 -24.19 22.37 35.14
CA GLN A 633 -25.15 23.39 34.69
C GLN A 633 -25.48 24.42 35.77
N PHE A 634 -25.64 25.66 35.33
CA PHE A 634 -25.93 26.77 36.20
C PHE A 634 -27.17 27.55 35.73
N ASP A 635 -27.97 28.02 36.70
CA ASP A 635 -29.06 28.97 36.43
C ASP A 635 -28.54 30.38 36.21
N ARG A 636 -29.47 31.33 35.96
CA ARG A 636 -29.15 32.76 35.80
C ARG A 636 -28.45 33.44 37.00
N ASN A 637 -28.56 32.82 38.20
CA ASN A 637 -27.97 33.34 39.39
C ASN A 637 -26.62 32.71 39.70
N GLY A 638 -26.17 31.75 38.85
CA GLY A 638 -24.95 30.95 39.03
C GLY A 638 -25.10 29.84 40.08
N SER A 639 -26.33 29.45 40.42
CA SER A 639 -26.59 28.31 41.29
C SER A 639 -26.54 27.03 40.46
N ARG A 640 -25.82 26.01 40.96
CA ARG A 640 -25.68 24.72 40.28
C ARG A 640 -26.99 23.97 40.17
N VAL A 641 -27.36 23.53 38.99
CA VAL A 641 -28.57 22.78 38.72
C VAL A 641 -28.20 21.32 38.49
N TRP A 642 -28.62 20.44 39.41
CA TRP A 642 -28.44 19.01 39.30
C TRP A 642 -29.50 18.41 38.35
N ARG A 643 -29.05 17.57 37.41
CA ARG A 643 -29.94 16.90 36.49
C ARG A 643 -29.55 15.44 36.31
N GLU A 644 -30.55 14.54 36.24
CA GLU A 644 -30.32 13.17 35.81
C GLU A 644 -29.98 13.16 34.32
N ALA A 645 -28.75 12.80 33.96
CA ALA A 645 -28.09 13.10 32.72
C ALA A 645 -28.31 12.05 31.61
N GLN A 646 -29.48 11.48 31.46
CA GLN A 646 -29.52 10.25 30.62
C GLN A 646 -30.21 10.34 29.24
N LEU A 647 -30.89 11.43 28.85
CA LEU A 647 -31.76 11.30 27.66
C LEU A 647 -31.71 12.44 26.61
N VAL A 648 -30.86 13.46 26.74
CA VAL A 648 -31.18 14.74 26.13
C VAL A 648 -30.43 15.09 24.85
N LEU A 649 -29.51 14.29 24.31
CA LEU A 649 -28.41 14.87 23.56
C LEU A 649 -28.19 14.47 22.11
N ASP A 650 -29.02 13.68 21.51
CA ASP A 650 -28.77 13.18 20.15
C ASP A 650 -29.39 14.00 19.01
N SER A 651 -30.33 14.87 19.28
CA SER A 651 -30.87 15.75 18.25
C SER A 651 -31.55 16.98 18.86
N GLU A 652 -31.69 18.06 18.08
CA GLU A 652 -32.50 19.22 18.43
C GLU A 652 -33.98 18.84 18.69
N HIS A 653 -34.43 17.80 18.00
CA HIS A 653 -35.76 17.22 18.21
C HIS A 653 -35.89 16.56 19.59
N ALA A 654 -34.89 15.84 20.06
CA ALA A 654 -34.89 15.24 21.39
C ALA A 654 -34.83 16.33 22.49
N ARG A 655 -34.09 17.43 22.28
CA ARG A 655 -34.08 18.57 23.19
C ARG A 655 -35.43 19.25 23.29
N ARG A 656 -36.13 19.46 22.16
CA ARG A 656 -37.50 19.98 22.15
C ARG A 656 -38.49 19.08 22.89
N ALA A 657 -38.35 17.77 22.73
CA ALA A 657 -39.19 16.79 23.45
C ALA A 657 -38.95 16.83 24.96
N VAL A 658 -37.79 17.24 25.44
CA VAL A 658 -37.47 17.45 26.88
C VAL A 658 -37.76 18.88 27.32
N GLY A 659 -38.18 19.75 26.45
CA GLY A 659 -38.55 21.13 26.76
C GLY A 659 -37.39 22.10 26.85
N GLU A 660 -36.35 21.95 26.03
CA GLU A 660 -35.21 22.86 25.94
C GLU A 660 -34.82 23.18 24.50
N VAL A 661 -34.31 24.39 24.30
CA VAL A 661 -33.81 24.87 23.01
C VAL A 661 -32.52 25.65 23.21
N GLN A 662 -31.59 25.56 22.30
CA GLN A 662 -30.31 26.28 22.34
C GLN A 662 -30.56 27.78 22.10
N VAL A 663 -29.96 28.62 22.93
CA VAL A 663 -29.96 30.07 22.84
C VAL A 663 -28.54 30.61 22.99
N PRO A 664 -28.26 31.89 22.66
CA PRO A 664 -26.94 32.47 22.95
C PRO A 664 -26.55 32.29 24.41
N TYR A 665 -25.34 31.79 24.64
CA TYR A 665 -24.71 31.55 25.93
C TYR A 665 -25.31 30.42 26.80
N GLY A 666 -26.23 29.57 26.23
CA GLY A 666 -26.84 28.49 27.02
C GLY A 666 -28.07 27.84 26.39
N LEU A 667 -28.99 27.45 27.25
CA LEU A 667 -30.24 26.76 26.93
C LEU A 667 -31.44 27.56 27.46
N CYS A 668 -32.58 27.44 26.79
CA CYS A 668 -33.84 28.04 27.19
C CYS A 668 -34.88 26.96 27.43
N THR A 669 -35.63 27.08 28.51
CA THR A 669 -36.75 26.20 28.88
C THR A 669 -38.11 26.91 28.78
N GLU A 670 -38.18 28.06 28.13
CA GLU A 670 -39.42 28.78 27.90
C GLU A 670 -40.30 28.05 26.85
N PRO A 671 -41.53 27.65 27.23
CA PRO A 671 -42.35 26.77 26.38
C PRO A 671 -42.60 27.26 24.97
N THR A 672 -42.88 28.56 24.80
CA THR A 672 -43.17 29.15 23.47
C THR A 672 -41.94 29.13 22.60
N ASN A 673 -40.80 29.50 23.14
CA ASN A 673 -39.53 29.51 22.42
C ASN A 673 -39.06 28.08 22.13
N VAL A 674 -39.30 27.12 23.03
CA VAL A 674 -39.03 25.72 22.82
C VAL A 674 -39.88 25.15 21.67
N ALA A 675 -41.16 25.45 21.65
CA ALA A 675 -42.09 25.04 20.59
C ALA A 675 -41.66 25.62 19.24
N ALA A 676 -41.23 26.89 19.21
CA ALA A 676 -40.74 27.59 18.03
C ALA A 676 -39.28 27.24 17.65
N GLY A 677 -38.62 26.30 18.37
CA GLY A 677 -37.26 25.91 18.07
C GLY A 677 -36.19 26.97 18.29
N GLY A 678 -36.40 27.89 19.21
CA GLY A 678 -35.45 28.94 19.51
C GLY A 678 -35.68 30.27 18.71
N HIS A 679 -36.73 30.33 17.94
CA HIS A 679 -36.95 31.47 17.02
C HIS A 679 -38.05 32.44 17.43
N ASP A 680 -38.78 32.14 18.52
CA ASP A 680 -39.85 32.99 19.02
C ASP A 680 -39.77 33.19 20.54
N CYS A 681 -38.94 34.14 20.94
CA CYS A 681 -38.74 34.45 22.35
C CYS A 681 -39.56 35.60 22.82
N PRO A 682 -40.52 35.42 23.80
CA PRO A 682 -41.36 36.49 24.30
C PRO A 682 -40.57 37.54 25.10
N VAL A 683 -39.34 37.24 25.50
CA VAL A 683 -38.45 38.15 26.26
C VAL A 683 -37.37 38.80 25.39
N ARG A 684 -37.55 38.81 24.06
CA ARG A 684 -36.64 39.43 23.06
C ARG A 684 -35.18 39.01 23.21
N PHE A 685 -34.94 37.73 23.46
CA PHE A 685 -33.61 37.09 23.57
C PHE A 685 -32.66 37.72 24.61
N ARG A 686 -33.17 38.36 25.67
CA ARG A 686 -32.35 38.76 26.83
C ARG A 686 -32.08 37.58 27.75
N CYS A 687 -31.37 36.56 27.22
CA CYS A 687 -31.26 35.23 27.83
C CYS A 687 -30.67 35.25 29.25
N VAL A 688 -29.55 35.93 29.46
CA VAL A 688 -28.84 35.92 30.75
C VAL A 688 -29.69 36.53 31.90
N GLY A 689 -30.72 37.31 31.56
CA GLY A 689 -31.66 37.88 32.52
C GLY A 689 -32.91 37.03 32.72
N CYS A 690 -33.15 36.00 31.94
CA CYS A 690 -34.38 35.23 31.91
C CYS A 690 -34.43 34.13 32.97
N SER A 691 -35.59 33.86 33.57
CA SER A 691 -35.80 32.77 34.52
C SER A 691 -35.71 31.39 33.88
N HIS A 692 -35.91 31.31 32.59
CA HIS A 692 -35.83 30.07 31.75
C HIS A 692 -34.45 29.79 31.23
N PHE A 693 -33.48 30.64 31.56
CA PHE A 693 -32.10 30.48 31.05
C PHE A 693 -31.31 29.49 31.91
N ARG A 694 -30.57 28.63 31.24
CA ARG A 694 -29.59 27.70 31.83
C ARG A 694 -28.30 27.81 31.02
N THR A 695 -27.16 27.66 31.68
CA THR A 695 -25.85 27.65 31.04
C THR A 695 -24.97 26.57 31.65
N ASP A 696 -23.90 26.23 31.00
CA ASP A 696 -22.89 25.28 31.49
C ASP A 696 -21.48 25.84 31.33
N VAL A 697 -20.52 25.14 31.91
CA VAL A 697 -19.09 25.55 31.93
C VAL A 697 -18.50 25.75 30.54
N SER A 698 -19.04 25.11 29.49
CA SER A 698 -18.54 25.25 28.10
C SER A 698 -18.83 26.60 27.47
N TYR A 699 -19.78 27.38 28.07
CA TYR A 699 -20.07 28.74 27.62
C TYR A 699 -19.28 29.80 28.39
N LEU A 700 -18.47 29.42 29.38
CA LEU A 700 -17.71 30.38 30.20
C LEU A 700 -16.88 31.36 29.38
N PRO A 701 -16.06 30.93 28.35
CA PRO A 701 -15.32 31.88 27.52
C PRO A 701 -16.22 32.83 26.71
N ASP A 702 -17.40 32.37 26.31
CA ASP A 702 -18.35 33.18 25.54
C ASP A 702 -19.07 34.19 26.46
N LEU A 703 -19.36 33.82 27.71
CA LEU A 703 -19.87 34.73 28.75
C LEU A 703 -18.84 35.79 29.12
N GLU A 704 -17.56 35.42 29.22
CA GLU A 704 -16.45 36.35 29.49
C GLU A 704 -16.27 37.34 28.33
N ALA A 705 -16.32 36.87 27.10
CA ALA A 705 -16.29 37.73 25.92
C ALA A 705 -17.50 38.69 25.88
N TYR A 706 -18.67 38.20 26.21
CA TYR A 706 -19.90 39.02 26.32
C TYR A 706 -19.78 40.10 27.39
N LEU A 707 -19.27 39.75 28.59
CA LEU A 707 -19.01 40.73 29.61
C LEU A 707 -18.02 41.81 29.17
N ALA A 708 -16.94 41.43 28.49
CA ALA A 708 -15.97 42.37 27.96
C ALA A 708 -16.58 43.30 26.92
N ASP A 709 -17.50 42.78 26.08
CA ASP A 709 -18.20 43.58 25.09
C ASP A 709 -19.19 44.56 25.70
N LEU A 710 -19.93 44.16 26.73
CA LEU A 710 -20.80 45.06 27.49
C LEU A 710 -20.00 46.20 28.13
N LEU A 711 -18.84 45.93 28.74
CA LEU A 711 -17.99 46.94 29.32
C LEU A 711 -17.42 47.88 28.27
N ARG A 712 -16.90 47.39 27.16
CA ARG A 712 -16.41 48.19 26.02
C ARG A 712 -17.51 49.04 25.41
N GLY A 713 -18.71 48.46 25.23
CA GLY A 713 -19.88 49.18 24.72
C GLY A 713 -20.28 50.35 25.59
N ARG A 714 -20.25 50.10 26.91
CA ARG A 714 -20.51 51.16 27.93
C ARG A 714 -19.47 52.28 27.85
N GLU A 715 -18.20 51.99 27.80
CA GLU A 715 -17.13 52.97 27.69
C GLU A 715 -17.23 53.80 26.41
N ARG A 716 -17.50 53.15 25.28
CA ARG A 716 -17.69 53.84 24.01
C ARG A 716 -18.88 54.78 24.01
N LEU A 717 -20.04 54.32 24.50
CA LEU A 717 -21.25 55.19 24.59
C LEU A 717 -21.08 56.31 25.55
N ALA A 718 -20.36 56.11 26.69
CA ALA A 718 -20.04 57.16 27.61
C ALA A 718 -19.13 58.25 26.99
N ALA A 719 -18.19 57.84 26.08
CA ALA A 719 -17.24 58.73 25.46
C ALA A 719 -17.81 59.51 24.25
N PHE A 720 -18.72 58.93 23.46
CA PHE A 720 -19.08 59.43 22.13
C PHE A 720 -20.53 59.94 21.98
N ALA A 721 -21.49 59.62 22.86
CA ALA A 721 -22.87 60.01 22.69
C ALA A 721 -23.12 61.44 23.19
N ALA A 722 -23.62 62.34 22.30
CA ALA A 722 -23.96 63.71 22.62
C ALA A 722 -25.32 63.83 23.32
N ASP A 723 -26.30 62.98 22.99
CA ASP A 723 -27.66 63.06 23.44
C ASP A 723 -27.95 62.16 24.68
N SER A 724 -28.49 62.74 25.72
CA SER A 724 -28.74 62.06 27.02
C SER A 724 -29.77 60.94 26.92
N TRP A 725 -30.78 61.03 26.07
CA TRP A 725 -31.78 59.99 25.87
C TRP A 725 -31.25 58.79 25.07
N ALA A 726 -30.42 59.02 24.04
CA ALA A 726 -29.75 57.97 23.27
C ALA A 726 -28.76 57.18 24.14
N LYS A 727 -28.09 57.85 25.07
CA LYS A 727 -27.26 57.21 26.10
C LYS A 727 -28.09 56.27 27.00
N ALA A 728 -29.24 56.71 27.47
CA ALA A 728 -30.06 55.93 28.39
C ALA A 728 -30.66 54.69 27.71
N GLU A 729 -30.98 54.73 26.42
CA GLU A 729 -31.61 53.62 25.70
C GLU A 729 -30.59 52.60 25.16
N ALA A 730 -29.41 53.02 24.71
CA ALA A 730 -28.40 52.18 24.11
C ALA A 730 -27.35 51.65 25.13
N MET A 731 -27.26 52.26 26.32
CA MET A 731 -26.26 51.89 27.34
C MET A 731 -26.61 50.54 27.98
N PRO A 732 -25.66 49.58 28.00
CA PRO A 732 -25.85 48.33 28.75
C PRO A 732 -26.20 48.64 30.22
N SER A 733 -27.24 47.98 30.72
CA SER A 733 -27.68 48.23 32.12
C SER A 733 -26.65 47.72 33.12
N ASP A 734 -26.50 48.47 34.21
CA ASP A 734 -25.65 48.05 35.34
C ASP A 734 -26.09 46.71 35.96
N GLU A 735 -27.38 46.43 35.86
CA GLU A 735 -27.96 45.18 36.30
C GLU A 735 -27.54 44.00 35.45
N GLU A 736 -27.48 44.15 34.13
CA GLU A 736 -27.02 43.14 33.18
C GLU A 736 -25.52 42.83 33.37
N ILE A 737 -24.71 43.88 33.43
CA ILE A 737 -23.27 43.75 33.66
C ILE A 737 -23.01 43.06 35.01
N THR A 738 -23.72 43.44 36.07
CA THR A 738 -23.59 42.84 37.42
C THR A 738 -24.00 41.38 37.41
N ARG A 739 -25.08 41.05 36.70
CA ARG A 739 -25.60 39.68 36.57
C ARG A 739 -24.63 38.76 35.82
N VAL A 740 -24.14 39.19 34.66
CA VAL A 740 -23.15 38.42 33.88
C VAL A 740 -21.86 38.25 34.68
N ARG A 741 -21.40 39.30 35.35
CA ARG A 741 -20.20 39.24 36.23
C ARG A 741 -20.37 38.23 37.36
N ARG A 742 -21.52 38.22 38.00
CA ARG A 742 -21.83 37.28 39.10
C ARG A 742 -21.86 35.83 38.56
N LEU A 743 -22.49 35.61 37.42
CA LEU A 743 -22.58 34.30 36.80
C LEU A 743 -21.18 33.76 36.44
N VAL A 744 -20.35 34.54 35.75
CA VAL A 744 -18.98 34.19 35.41
C VAL A 744 -18.14 33.89 36.64
N LYS A 745 -18.27 34.71 37.69
CA LYS A 745 -17.55 34.53 38.95
C LYS A 745 -17.89 33.18 39.59
N ARG A 746 -19.18 32.85 39.73
CA ARG A 746 -19.63 31.59 40.36
C ARG A 746 -19.20 30.36 39.54
N ILE A 747 -19.31 30.40 38.21
CA ILE A 747 -18.84 29.30 37.39
C ILE A 747 -17.33 29.07 37.59
N ARG A 748 -16.53 30.13 37.74
CA ARG A 748 -15.09 30.02 38.00
C ARG A 748 -14.81 29.42 39.39
N GLU A 749 -15.52 29.92 40.42
CA GLU A 749 -15.39 29.43 41.80
C GLU A 749 -15.68 27.91 41.84
N ASP A 750 -16.76 27.44 41.21
CA ASP A 750 -17.11 26.01 41.14
C ASP A 750 -16.09 25.18 40.36
N LEU A 751 -15.40 25.77 39.37
CA LEU A 751 -14.31 25.10 38.65
C LEU A 751 -13.03 25.04 39.50
N GLU A 752 -12.75 26.06 40.29
CA GLU A 752 -11.57 26.12 41.17
C GLU A 752 -11.64 25.11 42.33
N ASP A 753 -12.84 24.78 42.78
CA ASP A 753 -13.07 23.79 43.85
C ASP A 753 -12.90 22.32 43.40
N LEU A 754 -12.65 22.03 42.11
CA LEU A 754 -12.46 20.70 41.58
C LEU A 754 -11.01 20.22 41.75
N THR A 755 -10.83 18.87 41.77
CA THR A 755 -9.49 18.28 41.71
C THR A 755 -8.81 18.58 40.38
N ASP A 756 -7.48 18.54 40.32
CA ASP A 756 -6.74 18.81 39.08
C ASP A 756 -7.08 17.81 38.00
N GLU A 757 -7.37 16.54 38.33
CA GLU A 757 -7.80 15.51 37.42
C GLU A 757 -9.17 15.80 36.80
N ASP A 758 -10.15 16.24 37.65
CA ASP A 758 -11.47 16.64 37.16
C ASP A 758 -11.41 17.89 36.31
N LYS A 759 -10.54 18.86 36.60
CA LYS A 759 -10.32 20.07 35.82
C LYS A 759 -9.85 19.72 34.39
N ILE A 760 -8.88 18.81 34.26
CA ILE A 760 -8.36 18.36 32.97
C ILE A 760 -9.49 17.68 32.18
N GLN A 761 -10.25 16.77 32.80
CA GLN A 761 -11.33 16.05 32.14
C GLN A 761 -12.46 16.98 31.67
N ILE A 762 -12.81 17.97 32.49
CA ILE A 762 -13.84 18.97 32.14
C ILE A 762 -13.33 19.89 31.03
N GLN A 763 -12.05 20.29 31.02
CA GLN A 763 -11.47 21.12 30.00
C GLN A 763 -11.46 20.41 28.64
N ASP A 764 -11.14 19.12 28.62
CA ASP A 764 -11.22 18.30 27.43
C ASP A 764 -12.66 18.20 26.92
N ALA A 765 -13.62 17.95 27.81
CA ALA A 765 -15.03 17.90 27.47
C ALA A 765 -15.56 19.24 26.91
N ILE A 766 -15.18 20.37 27.52
CA ILE A 766 -15.47 21.72 27.01
C ILE A 766 -14.94 21.91 25.59
N THR A 767 -13.70 21.46 25.34
CA THR A 767 -13.06 21.60 24.02
C THR A 767 -13.83 20.82 22.95
N VAL A 768 -14.26 19.59 23.29
CA VAL A 768 -15.07 18.75 22.39
C VAL A 768 -16.42 19.40 22.08
N LEU A 769 -17.14 19.86 23.10
CA LEU A 769 -18.44 20.51 22.93
C LEU A 769 -18.36 21.79 22.11
N ARG A 770 -17.39 22.66 22.37
CA ARG A 770 -17.21 23.89 21.60
C ARG A 770 -16.89 23.62 20.12
N ARG A 771 -16.12 22.57 19.82
CA ARG A 771 -15.88 22.15 18.44
C ARG A 771 -17.15 21.66 17.76
N SER A 772 -17.98 20.88 18.44
CA SER A 772 -19.24 20.37 17.88
C SER A 772 -20.23 21.50 17.56
N ARG A 773 -20.29 22.56 18.40
CA ARG A 773 -21.16 23.73 18.19
C ARG A 773 -20.74 24.59 17.01
N ARG A 774 -19.43 24.72 16.71
CA ARG A 774 -18.92 25.49 15.56
C ARG A 774 -19.27 24.92 14.19
N VAL A 775 -19.69 23.68 14.11
CA VAL A 775 -20.02 23.00 12.85
C VAL A 775 -21.49 23.18 12.43
N VAL A 776 -22.38 23.70 13.29
CA VAL A 776 -23.83 23.71 13.04
C VAL A 776 -24.39 25.07 12.62
N SER A 777 -23.63 26.14 12.61
CA SER A 777 -24.18 27.49 12.30
C SER A 777 -24.01 27.88 10.83
N LEU A 778 -24.91 27.42 9.97
CA LEU A 778 -25.21 28.05 8.66
C LEU A 778 -26.55 28.80 8.69
N GLY A 779 -26.80 29.56 9.72
CA GLY A 779 -28.01 30.33 9.79
C GLY A 779 -27.82 31.75 10.32
N LEU A 780 -27.59 32.68 9.49
CA LEU A 780 -27.51 34.13 9.50
C LEU A 780 -26.10 34.66 9.26
N PRO A 781 -25.91 35.51 8.24
CA PRO A 781 -24.65 36.19 8.05
C PRO A 781 -24.40 37.05 9.30
N ARG A 782 -23.35 36.77 10.05
CA ARG A 782 -22.78 37.72 10.98
C ARG A 782 -22.36 38.93 10.14
N VAL A 783 -23.03 40.03 10.28
CA VAL A 783 -22.52 41.32 9.83
C VAL A 783 -21.31 41.56 10.76
N GLY A 784 -20.13 41.18 10.29
CA GLY A 784 -18.90 41.57 10.96
C GLY A 784 -18.80 43.09 11.00
N PRO A 785 -18.07 43.65 11.96
CA PRO A 785 -17.74 45.07 11.89
C PRO A 785 -17.12 45.35 10.51
N PRO A 786 -17.40 46.51 9.87
CA PRO A 786 -16.84 46.79 8.56
C PRO A 786 -15.32 46.59 8.62
N GLN A 787 -14.78 45.80 7.69
CA GLN A 787 -13.34 45.62 7.57
C GLN A 787 -12.74 47.01 7.35
N VAL A 788 -11.77 47.41 8.17
CA VAL A 788 -11.00 48.61 7.95
C VAL A 788 -10.39 48.52 6.57
N ASP A 789 -10.78 49.42 5.67
CA ASP A 789 -10.23 49.49 4.33
C ASP A 789 -8.77 50.01 4.42
N PHE A 790 -7.80 49.16 4.24
CA PHE A 790 -6.38 49.50 4.24
C PHE A 790 -5.88 50.10 2.91
N ARG A 791 -6.80 50.43 1.99
CA ARG A 791 -6.41 51.09 0.75
C ARG A 791 -6.03 52.54 1.05
N PRO A 792 -4.84 53.02 0.63
CA PRO A 792 -4.50 54.43 0.78
C PRO A 792 -5.52 55.27 0.02
N GLU A 793 -6.01 56.35 0.65
CA GLU A 793 -6.88 57.35 0.02
C GLU A 793 -6.22 57.88 -1.24
N ARG A 794 -6.96 57.84 -2.38
CA ARG A 794 -6.49 58.46 -3.59
C ARG A 794 -6.46 59.97 -3.37
N PRO A 795 -5.35 60.65 -3.69
CA PRO A 795 -5.33 62.10 -3.64
C PRO A 795 -6.40 62.64 -4.60
N THR A 796 -7.35 63.39 -4.04
CA THR A 796 -8.31 64.20 -4.82
C THR A 796 -7.54 65.32 -5.48
N GLY A 797 -7.26 65.18 -6.80
CA GLY A 797 -6.78 66.22 -7.64
C GLY A 797 -7.96 66.83 -8.43
#